data_4551a2175f661783897edbd356d53818
#
_entry.id   4551a2175f661783897edbd356d53818
#
_cell.length_a   1.000
_cell.length_b   1.000
_cell.length_c   1.000
_cell.angle_alpha   90.00
_cell.angle_beta   90.00
_cell.angle_gamma   90.00
#
_symmetry.space_group_name_H-M   'P 1'
#
loop_
_entity.id
_entity.type
_entity.pdbx_description
1 polymer ?
#
loop_
_entity_poly.entity_id
_entity_poly.type
_entity_poly.pdbx_seq_one_letter_code
_entity_poly.pdbx_strand_id
1 'polypeptide(L)'
;MPYFAVELSKIAILLDVLWIHLKLSGAVMRAELQQALTEMAHGRQQRAETMMRACLAREPGFVAGMEVLAMALAQQGAASEARIWFERAAHLQPQISAAWMNLGNVCLECEDADAAAVAFQRARALGTHDVAWLLGYGLALLGKACFVEAHRHLEAAFLLEPEAVDVRLAYAQSLAELEYFDVLSACLDGLPEPPCITTQRRALAWLLAQAGKDREAVRLYAQLLSEVPHEVELRAQYALLLERLNRVEDAAEVLDGMMTENAGKAAGLVALAAARVARRQRRPAEAITWVQRGLQTLQPAAMLAQLQFELARNYDLLANQDSVMTALEQAHLAAGRAFGQRSRTEASGVLAWLDQRLMRPLTAPLAKASDRVDMPEDPVFLVGFPRSGTTLLERMLDAHPQLAALDERPALEAVIDRLRSAPGWRDDDLDASLASMGMAEVVAAKQHYWDEVGRYVAVEGRLVDKYPLTMTRLPYVAQLFPAAHWLLLLRHPCDCVLSCYMQAFGSNGGALAFGSLESTARTYATIMAWWQEQSVQVSANVHILRYEDLVSDPDRELNEVMSFLSLSMEQQQRSFDEEARRREVRINTPSYAQVAQPLNCNAVGRWRNYRKYFTQDVLDVLAPWVHRYGYTLD
;
A
#
# COMPACT_ATOMS: atom_id res chain seq x y z
N MET A 1 -10.93 6.56 3.92
CA MET A 1 -10.67 5.19 4.37
C MET A 1 -11.98 4.64 4.90
N PRO A 2 -12.53 3.55 4.37
CA PRO A 2 -13.70 2.95 5.00
C PRO A 2 -13.23 2.31 6.30
N TYR A 3 -13.43 3.01 7.42
CA TYR A 3 -13.34 2.36 8.71
C TYR A 3 -14.49 1.37 8.80
N PHE A 4 -14.18 0.12 9.12
CA PHE A 4 -15.17 -0.85 9.51
C PHE A 4 -15.88 -0.30 10.76
N ALA A 5 -17.11 0.13 10.63
CA ALA A 5 -18.00 0.12 11.76
C ALA A 5 -18.17 -1.35 12.12
N VAL A 6 -17.48 -1.80 13.17
CA VAL A 6 -17.79 -3.09 13.78
C VAL A 6 -19.23 -2.96 14.24
N GLU A 7 -20.15 -3.65 13.55
CA GLU A 7 -21.52 -3.70 14.05
C GLU A 7 -21.45 -4.28 15.47
N LEU A 8 -21.76 -3.46 16.44
CA LEU A 8 -21.94 -3.86 17.86
C LEU A 8 -23.06 -4.91 18.04
N SER A 9 -23.51 -5.55 16.95
CA SER A 9 -24.53 -6.60 16.97
C SER A 9 -24.10 -7.87 17.73
N LYS A 10 -22.78 -8.04 18.01
CA LYS A 10 -22.27 -9.15 18.81
C LYS A 10 -21.86 -8.69 20.22
N ILE A 11 -22.79 -8.11 20.96
CA ILE A 11 -22.62 -7.74 22.36
C ILE A 11 -22.72 -9.01 23.25
N ALA A 12 -21.89 -10.00 23.01
CA ALA A 12 -21.78 -11.17 23.88
C ALA A 12 -21.05 -10.84 25.19
N ILE A 13 -20.19 -9.82 25.21
CA ILE A 13 -19.39 -9.43 26.38
C ILE A 13 -20.24 -8.77 27.50
N LEU A 14 -21.42 -8.27 27.17
CA LEU A 14 -22.27 -7.53 28.09
C LEU A 14 -23.05 -8.40 29.09
N LEU A 15 -23.32 -9.64 28.76
CA LEU A 15 -24.15 -10.49 29.63
C LEU A 15 -23.45 -10.82 30.96
N ASP A 16 -22.14 -10.97 30.98
CA ASP A 16 -21.39 -11.29 32.19
C ASP A 16 -21.25 -10.11 33.16
N VAL A 17 -21.05 -8.89 32.61
CA VAL A 17 -20.96 -7.66 33.42
C VAL A 17 -22.35 -7.27 33.98
N LEU A 18 -23.39 -7.37 33.18
CA LEU A 18 -24.77 -7.17 33.60
C LEU A 18 -25.17 -8.15 34.73
N TRP A 19 -24.64 -9.38 34.71
CA TRP A 19 -24.94 -10.37 35.75
C TRP A 19 -24.36 -10.00 37.12
N ILE A 20 -23.19 -9.38 37.17
CA ILE A 20 -22.56 -8.87 38.38
C ILE A 20 -23.37 -7.69 38.96
N HIS A 21 -23.84 -6.78 38.11
CA HIS A 21 -24.64 -5.61 38.49
C HIS A 21 -26.06 -5.94 38.89
N LEU A 22 -26.65 -6.97 38.31
CA LEU A 22 -27.97 -7.48 38.71
C LEU A 22 -28.03 -7.93 40.19
N LYS A 23 -26.88 -8.26 40.78
CA LYS A 23 -26.84 -8.64 42.24
C LYS A 23 -26.86 -7.44 43.19
N LEU A 24 -26.50 -6.25 42.73
CA LEU A 24 -26.31 -5.06 43.56
C LEU A 24 -27.46 -4.04 43.47
N SER A 25 -28.36 -4.17 42.48
CA SER A 25 -29.46 -3.23 42.23
C SER A 25 -30.76 -3.63 42.91
N GLY A 26 -31.64 -2.69 43.22
CA GLY A 26 -32.98 -2.95 43.77
C GLY A 26 -33.86 -3.78 42.79
N ALA A 27 -34.80 -4.55 43.32
CA ALA A 27 -35.60 -5.49 42.53
C ALA A 27 -36.37 -4.84 41.37
N VAL A 28 -36.84 -3.60 41.54
CA VAL A 28 -37.56 -2.83 40.49
C VAL A 28 -36.64 -2.46 39.34
N MET A 29 -35.44 -1.97 39.63
CA MET A 29 -34.47 -1.56 38.61
C MET A 29 -33.94 -2.75 37.80
N ARG A 30 -33.79 -3.91 38.45
CA ARG A 30 -33.46 -5.16 37.76
C ARG A 30 -34.54 -5.57 36.76
N ALA A 31 -35.84 -5.44 37.14
CA ALA A 31 -36.93 -5.76 36.24
C ALA A 31 -36.99 -4.81 35.02
N GLU A 32 -36.80 -3.50 35.25
CA GLU A 32 -36.79 -2.50 34.20
C GLU A 32 -35.58 -2.70 33.24
N LEU A 33 -34.39 -3.01 33.76
CA LEU A 33 -33.21 -3.33 32.96
C LEU A 33 -33.44 -4.58 32.10
N GLN A 34 -33.98 -5.65 32.70
CA GLN A 34 -34.29 -6.88 31.99
C GLN A 34 -35.33 -6.65 30.89
N GLN A 35 -36.33 -5.81 31.15
CA GLN A 35 -37.34 -5.43 30.18
C GLN A 35 -36.71 -4.61 29.04
N ALA A 36 -35.85 -3.65 29.33
CA ALA A 36 -35.16 -2.87 28.29
C ALA A 36 -34.29 -3.75 27.40
N LEU A 37 -33.55 -4.71 27.95
CA LEU A 37 -32.79 -5.69 27.20
C LEU A 37 -33.70 -6.56 26.31
N THR A 38 -34.87 -6.95 26.81
CA THR A 38 -35.86 -7.68 26.02
C THR A 38 -36.41 -6.84 24.87
N GLU A 39 -36.67 -5.55 25.08
CA GLU A 39 -37.10 -4.62 24.03
C GLU A 39 -36.03 -4.48 22.95
N MET A 40 -34.75 -4.38 23.37
CA MET A 40 -33.62 -4.33 22.41
C MET A 40 -33.51 -5.61 21.56
N ALA A 41 -33.65 -6.78 22.22
CA ALA A 41 -33.64 -8.08 21.53
C ALA A 41 -34.76 -8.23 20.48
N HIS A 42 -35.88 -7.51 20.68
CA HIS A 42 -36.98 -7.45 19.71
C HIS A 42 -36.86 -6.30 18.71
N GLY A 43 -35.71 -5.62 18.60
CA GLY A 43 -35.50 -4.53 17.68
C GLY A 43 -36.21 -3.22 18.05
N ARG A 44 -36.61 -3.04 19.30
CA ARG A 44 -37.36 -1.87 19.81
C ARG A 44 -36.47 -0.94 20.66
N GLN A 45 -35.36 -0.49 20.08
CA GLN A 45 -34.32 0.31 20.75
C GLN A 45 -34.85 1.60 21.35
N GLN A 46 -35.77 2.29 20.66
CA GLN A 46 -36.43 3.53 21.16
C GLN A 46 -37.17 3.34 22.49
N ARG A 47 -37.79 2.17 22.69
CA ARG A 47 -38.45 1.85 23.96
C ARG A 47 -37.45 1.60 25.08
N ALA A 48 -36.40 0.85 24.79
CA ALA A 48 -35.31 0.61 25.72
C ALA A 48 -34.66 1.94 26.17
N GLU A 49 -34.39 2.84 25.21
CA GLU A 49 -33.90 4.18 25.50
C GLU A 49 -34.83 4.95 26.45
N THR A 50 -36.13 5.03 26.12
CA THR A 50 -37.10 5.74 26.93
C THR A 50 -37.16 5.19 28.37
N MET A 51 -37.14 3.87 28.52
CA MET A 51 -37.13 3.20 29.82
C MET A 51 -35.85 3.53 30.60
N MET A 52 -34.68 3.46 29.99
CA MET A 52 -33.43 3.71 30.66
C MET A 52 -33.23 5.19 31.03
N ARG A 53 -33.69 6.12 30.17
CA ARG A 53 -33.71 7.56 30.55
C ARG A 53 -34.59 7.82 31.77
N ALA A 54 -35.79 7.19 31.85
CA ALA A 54 -36.68 7.31 33.01
C ALA A 54 -36.06 6.70 34.27
N CYS A 55 -35.34 5.57 34.12
CA CYS A 55 -34.63 4.93 35.22
C CYS A 55 -33.48 5.81 35.73
N LEU A 56 -32.66 6.36 34.83
CA LEU A 56 -31.53 7.23 35.19
C LEU A 56 -31.95 8.60 35.73
N ALA A 57 -33.16 9.06 35.41
CA ALA A 57 -33.72 10.27 36.02
C ALA A 57 -34.02 10.05 37.52
N ARG A 58 -34.36 8.82 37.92
CA ARG A 58 -34.59 8.43 39.33
C ARG A 58 -33.30 8.08 40.07
N GLU A 59 -32.37 7.43 39.36
CA GLU A 59 -31.08 7.03 39.92
C GLU A 59 -29.93 7.34 38.95
N PRO A 60 -29.38 8.58 39.00
CA PRO A 60 -28.35 9.06 38.07
C PRO A 60 -27.03 8.29 38.15
N GLY A 61 -26.79 7.46 39.15
CA GLY A 61 -25.61 6.63 39.35
C GLY A 61 -25.76 5.19 38.88
N PHE A 62 -26.87 4.82 38.25
CA PHE A 62 -27.14 3.45 37.83
C PHE A 62 -26.32 3.07 36.55
N VAL A 63 -25.12 2.54 36.75
CA VAL A 63 -24.16 2.27 35.65
C VAL A 63 -24.71 1.29 34.62
N ALA A 64 -25.33 0.17 35.02
CA ALA A 64 -25.92 -0.78 34.08
C ALA A 64 -27.02 -0.15 33.20
N GLY A 65 -27.78 0.80 33.77
CA GLY A 65 -28.75 1.59 33.00
C GLY A 65 -28.08 2.53 31.98
N MET A 66 -26.90 3.12 32.31
CA MET A 66 -26.12 3.93 31.41
C MET A 66 -25.58 3.09 30.22
N GLU A 67 -25.07 1.90 30.49
CA GLU A 67 -24.56 0.99 29.46
C GLU A 67 -25.69 0.54 28.52
N VAL A 68 -26.84 0.12 29.03
CA VAL A 68 -27.99 -0.27 28.21
C VAL A 68 -28.55 0.91 27.40
N LEU A 69 -28.58 2.12 27.99
CA LEU A 69 -28.96 3.33 27.25
C LEU A 69 -27.97 3.62 26.12
N ALA A 70 -26.68 3.56 26.41
CA ALA A 70 -25.63 3.80 25.41
C ALA A 70 -25.71 2.79 24.25
N MET A 71 -25.95 1.51 24.57
CA MET A 71 -26.16 0.47 23.56
C MET A 71 -27.39 0.74 22.69
N ALA A 72 -28.52 1.11 23.30
CA ALA A 72 -29.74 1.42 22.56
C ALA A 72 -29.53 2.63 21.61
N LEU A 73 -28.79 3.64 22.07
CA LEU A 73 -28.42 4.81 21.28
C LEU A 73 -27.46 4.45 20.12
N ALA A 74 -26.42 3.65 20.38
CA ALA A 74 -25.49 3.19 19.35
C ALA A 74 -26.22 2.41 18.24
N GLN A 75 -27.11 1.49 18.59
CA GLN A 75 -27.92 0.74 17.64
C GLN A 75 -28.90 1.60 16.84
N GLN A 76 -29.22 2.79 17.31
CA GLN A 76 -30.00 3.80 16.57
C GLN A 76 -29.13 4.73 15.71
N GLY A 77 -27.81 4.54 15.68
CA GLY A 77 -26.85 5.40 14.98
C GLY A 77 -26.50 6.69 15.72
N ALA A 78 -26.91 6.84 16.97
CA ALA A 78 -26.60 8.00 17.83
C ALA A 78 -25.27 7.80 18.60
N ALA A 79 -24.20 7.41 17.90
CA ALA A 79 -22.90 7.03 18.48
C ALA A 79 -22.29 8.13 19.37
N SER A 80 -22.42 9.40 18.97
CA SER A 80 -21.89 10.53 19.75
C SER A 80 -22.56 10.68 21.13
N GLU A 81 -23.86 10.41 21.22
CA GLU A 81 -24.58 10.43 22.50
C GLU A 81 -24.29 9.16 23.29
N ALA A 82 -24.22 8.00 22.65
CA ALA A 82 -23.84 6.74 23.26
C ALA A 82 -22.45 6.84 23.94
N ARG A 83 -21.50 7.50 23.29
CA ARG A 83 -20.16 7.76 23.82
C ARG A 83 -20.21 8.47 25.19
N ILE A 84 -21.05 9.48 25.34
CA ILE A 84 -21.16 10.24 26.59
C ILE A 84 -21.57 9.30 27.75
N TRP A 85 -22.48 8.39 27.48
CA TRP A 85 -22.97 7.45 28.49
C TRP A 85 -21.96 6.35 28.80
N PHE A 86 -21.29 5.78 27.82
CA PHE A 86 -20.21 4.82 28.05
C PHE A 86 -19.02 5.45 28.76
N GLU A 87 -18.65 6.70 28.42
CA GLU A 87 -17.59 7.44 29.11
C GLU A 87 -17.92 7.65 30.59
N ARG A 88 -19.18 8.05 30.90
CA ARG A 88 -19.65 8.19 32.25
C ARG A 88 -19.64 6.85 33.01
N ALA A 89 -20.09 5.77 32.39
CA ALA A 89 -20.06 4.43 32.97
C ALA A 89 -18.63 3.98 33.30
N ALA A 90 -17.69 4.14 32.37
CA ALA A 90 -16.29 3.78 32.56
C ALA A 90 -15.61 4.59 33.67
N HIS A 91 -15.94 5.88 33.82
CA HIS A 91 -15.42 6.72 34.91
C HIS A 91 -16.01 6.37 36.29
N LEU A 92 -17.27 5.94 36.34
CA LEU A 92 -17.88 5.47 37.59
C LEU A 92 -17.37 4.10 38.04
N GLN A 93 -16.90 3.29 37.07
CA GLN A 93 -16.37 1.95 37.33
C GLN A 93 -15.01 1.72 36.64
N PRO A 94 -13.98 2.46 37.03
CA PRO A 94 -12.70 2.45 36.33
C PRO A 94 -11.93 1.13 36.40
N GLN A 95 -12.35 0.20 37.27
CA GLN A 95 -11.74 -1.13 37.46
C GLN A 95 -12.44 -2.22 36.62
N ILE A 96 -13.49 -1.89 35.87
CA ILE A 96 -14.23 -2.83 35.03
C ILE A 96 -13.71 -2.72 33.60
N SER A 97 -12.98 -3.74 33.14
CA SER A 97 -12.38 -3.74 31.82
C SER A 97 -13.41 -3.65 30.67
N ALA A 98 -14.57 -4.31 30.84
CA ALA A 98 -15.64 -4.28 29.83
C ALA A 98 -16.21 -2.87 29.61
N ALA A 99 -16.27 -2.00 30.63
CA ALA A 99 -16.70 -0.61 30.44
C ALA A 99 -15.73 0.15 29.49
N TRP A 100 -14.42 -0.09 29.61
CA TRP A 100 -13.42 0.49 28.74
C TRP A 100 -13.47 -0.12 27.34
N MET A 101 -13.78 -1.43 27.20
CA MET A 101 -14.01 -2.08 25.90
C MET A 101 -15.19 -1.43 25.17
N ASN A 102 -16.31 -1.25 25.85
CA ASN A 102 -17.50 -0.60 25.29
C ASN A 102 -17.22 0.85 24.86
N LEU A 103 -16.49 1.60 25.70
CA LEU A 103 -16.05 2.95 25.36
C LEU A 103 -15.13 2.95 24.12
N GLY A 104 -14.18 2.02 24.05
CA GLY A 104 -13.29 1.88 22.89
C GLY A 104 -14.05 1.62 21.59
N ASN A 105 -15.02 0.70 21.63
CA ASN A 105 -15.85 0.36 20.48
C ASN A 105 -16.68 1.57 19.99
N VAL A 106 -17.37 2.28 20.89
CA VAL A 106 -18.15 3.47 20.46
C VAL A 106 -17.26 4.63 19.98
N CYS A 107 -16.04 4.76 20.52
CA CYS A 107 -15.06 5.71 20.01
C CYS A 107 -14.65 5.38 18.56
N LEU A 108 -14.50 4.08 18.21
CA LEU A 108 -14.29 3.66 16.81
C LEU A 108 -15.47 4.03 15.91
N GLU A 109 -16.72 3.86 16.38
CA GLU A 109 -17.91 4.30 15.64
C GLU A 109 -17.96 5.82 15.45
N CYS A 110 -17.45 6.57 16.42
CA CYS A 110 -17.28 8.02 16.31
C CYS A 110 -16.06 8.45 15.47
N GLU A 111 -15.32 7.49 14.91
CA GLU A 111 -14.06 7.71 14.18
C GLU A 111 -12.97 8.41 15.02
N ASP A 112 -13.03 8.30 16.34
CA ASP A 112 -12.02 8.82 17.27
C ASP A 112 -11.06 7.69 17.68
N ALA A 113 -10.11 7.42 16.78
CA ALA A 113 -9.13 6.35 16.96
C ALA A 113 -8.19 6.59 18.15
N ASP A 114 -7.92 7.87 18.50
CA ASP A 114 -7.07 8.20 19.66
C ASP A 114 -7.78 7.86 20.97
N ALA A 115 -9.03 8.28 21.13
CA ALA A 115 -9.82 7.95 22.31
C ALA A 115 -10.08 6.43 22.42
N ALA A 116 -10.35 5.77 21.28
CA ALA A 116 -10.49 4.32 21.21
C ALA A 116 -9.23 3.60 21.71
N ALA A 117 -8.05 3.97 21.21
CA ALA A 117 -6.79 3.36 21.63
C ALA A 117 -6.54 3.54 23.12
N VAL A 118 -6.82 4.71 23.69
CA VAL A 118 -6.70 4.95 25.15
C VAL A 118 -7.63 4.05 25.93
N ALA A 119 -8.89 3.90 25.50
CA ALA A 119 -9.85 3.04 26.17
C ALA A 119 -9.43 1.56 26.14
N PHE A 120 -9.00 1.04 24.98
CA PHE A 120 -8.49 -0.33 24.87
C PHE A 120 -7.21 -0.56 25.69
N GLN A 121 -6.31 0.41 25.77
CA GLN A 121 -5.13 0.31 26.64
C GLN A 121 -5.51 0.22 28.11
N ARG A 122 -6.56 0.94 28.55
CA ARG A 122 -7.10 0.82 29.92
C ARG A 122 -7.69 -0.57 30.16
N ALA A 123 -8.47 -1.10 29.21
CA ALA A 123 -8.99 -2.48 29.31
C ALA A 123 -7.85 -3.50 29.40
N ARG A 124 -6.76 -3.30 28.63
CA ARG A 124 -5.57 -4.17 28.67
C ARG A 124 -4.88 -4.15 30.03
N ALA A 125 -4.73 -2.96 30.62
CA ALA A 125 -4.13 -2.80 31.95
C ALA A 125 -4.95 -3.50 33.06
N LEU A 126 -6.25 -3.75 32.82
CA LEU A 126 -7.14 -4.50 33.71
C LEU A 126 -7.20 -6.00 33.38
N GLY A 127 -6.36 -6.49 32.47
CA GLY A 127 -6.19 -7.91 32.18
C GLY A 127 -6.87 -8.43 30.92
N THR A 128 -7.66 -7.61 30.18
CA THR A 128 -8.30 -8.04 28.94
C THR A 128 -7.27 -8.27 27.84
N HIS A 129 -7.29 -9.44 27.20
CA HIS A 129 -6.40 -9.80 26.08
C HIS A 129 -7.00 -10.94 25.25
N ASP A 130 -8.25 -10.81 24.91
CA ASP A 130 -9.00 -11.73 24.06
C ASP A 130 -9.03 -11.22 22.59
N VAL A 131 -9.66 -12.01 21.73
CA VAL A 131 -9.80 -11.66 20.30
C VAL A 131 -10.54 -10.33 20.11
N ALA A 132 -11.55 -10.04 20.93
CA ALA A 132 -12.31 -8.80 20.85
C ALA A 132 -11.43 -7.58 21.15
N TRP A 133 -10.54 -7.68 22.15
CA TRP A 133 -9.55 -6.65 22.44
C TRP A 133 -8.52 -6.49 21.30
N LEU A 134 -7.96 -7.62 20.81
CA LEU A 134 -7.00 -7.61 19.71
C LEU A 134 -7.59 -6.94 18.47
N LEU A 135 -8.82 -7.28 18.11
CA LEU A 135 -9.56 -6.68 16.99
C LEU A 135 -9.80 -5.18 17.22
N GLY A 136 -10.41 -4.81 18.34
CA GLY A 136 -10.75 -3.41 18.63
C GLY A 136 -9.52 -2.50 18.71
N TYR A 137 -8.47 -2.95 19.42
CA TYR A 137 -7.23 -2.18 19.51
C TYR A 137 -6.49 -2.12 18.17
N GLY A 138 -6.47 -3.21 17.41
CA GLY A 138 -5.92 -3.24 16.06
C GLY A 138 -6.63 -2.25 15.12
N LEU A 139 -7.95 -2.16 15.16
CA LEU A 139 -8.74 -1.19 14.40
C LEU A 139 -8.44 0.27 14.83
N ALA A 140 -8.30 0.51 16.14
CA ALA A 140 -7.90 1.83 16.63
C ALA A 140 -6.51 2.22 16.12
N LEU A 141 -5.56 1.29 16.09
CA LEU A 141 -4.23 1.51 15.55
C LEU A 141 -4.23 1.76 14.02
N LEU A 142 -5.09 1.06 13.26
CA LEU A 142 -5.31 1.37 11.84
C LEU A 142 -5.79 2.81 11.66
N GLY A 143 -6.75 3.24 12.50
CA GLY A 143 -7.25 4.61 12.50
C GLY A 143 -6.19 5.67 12.79
N LYS A 144 -5.20 5.32 13.58
CA LYS A 144 -4.02 6.16 13.90
C LYS A 144 -2.90 6.07 12.86
N ALA A 145 -3.08 5.30 11.78
CA ALA A 145 -2.04 4.97 10.79
C ALA A 145 -0.80 4.27 11.39
N CYS A 146 -0.95 3.59 12.54
CA CYS A 146 0.10 2.77 13.15
C CYS A 146 0.05 1.34 12.56
N PHE A 147 0.25 1.22 11.25
CA PHE A 147 -0.09 0.02 10.46
C PHE A 147 0.62 -1.26 10.92
N VAL A 148 1.89 -1.20 11.32
CA VAL A 148 2.63 -2.40 11.77
C VAL A 148 2.17 -2.91 13.11
N GLU A 149 1.96 -2.00 14.04
CA GLU A 149 1.45 -2.39 15.34
C GLU A 149 0.02 -2.94 15.20
N ALA A 150 -0.82 -2.28 14.37
CA ALA A 150 -2.14 -2.78 14.01
C ALA A 150 -2.07 -4.20 13.43
N HIS A 151 -1.20 -4.42 12.43
CA HIS A 151 -1.02 -5.71 11.78
C HIS A 151 -0.68 -6.82 12.79
N ARG A 152 0.25 -6.60 13.71
CA ARG A 152 0.62 -7.60 14.73
C ARG A 152 -0.56 -8.03 15.59
N HIS A 153 -1.42 -7.08 16.00
CA HIS A 153 -2.59 -7.39 16.81
C HIS A 153 -3.69 -8.08 15.99
N LEU A 154 -3.89 -7.64 14.75
CA LEU A 154 -4.90 -8.20 13.86
C LEU A 154 -4.49 -9.59 13.35
N GLU A 155 -3.21 -9.82 13.09
CA GLU A 155 -2.67 -11.16 12.80
C GLU A 155 -2.87 -12.11 13.97
N ALA A 156 -2.57 -11.66 15.20
CA ALA A 156 -2.82 -12.47 16.39
C ALA A 156 -4.31 -12.80 16.57
N ALA A 157 -5.21 -11.85 16.30
CA ALA A 157 -6.65 -12.11 16.29
C ALA A 157 -7.04 -13.13 15.22
N PHE A 158 -6.51 -12.98 14.00
CA PHE A 158 -6.78 -13.88 12.88
C PHE A 158 -6.29 -15.32 13.13
N LEU A 159 -5.12 -15.48 13.76
CA LEU A 159 -4.62 -16.81 14.12
C LEU A 159 -5.49 -17.51 15.17
N LEU A 160 -6.18 -16.75 16.03
CA LEU A 160 -7.09 -17.30 17.04
C LEU A 160 -8.48 -17.62 16.46
N GLU A 161 -9.02 -16.77 15.60
CA GLU A 161 -10.36 -16.92 15.01
C GLU A 161 -10.34 -16.68 13.48
N PRO A 162 -9.72 -17.55 12.68
CA PRO A 162 -9.57 -17.35 11.24
C PRO A 162 -10.89 -17.36 10.46
N GLU A 163 -11.93 -17.96 10.99
CA GLU A 163 -13.25 -18.04 10.36
C GLU A 163 -14.15 -16.83 10.67
N ALA A 164 -13.75 -15.99 11.62
CA ALA A 164 -14.51 -14.78 11.97
C ALA A 164 -14.33 -13.73 10.87
N VAL A 165 -15.41 -13.40 10.16
CA VAL A 165 -15.39 -12.49 9.01
C VAL A 165 -14.82 -11.11 9.39
N ASP A 166 -15.23 -10.54 10.52
CA ASP A 166 -14.76 -9.23 10.99
C ASP A 166 -13.24 -9.23 11.24
N VAL A 167 -12.74 -10.28 11.89
CA VAL A 167 -11.32 -10.46 12.18
C VAL A 167 -10.53 -10.59 10.89
N ARG A 168 -10.99 -11.42 9.95
CA ARG A 168 -10.34 -11.64 8.65
C ARG A 168 -10.31 -10.36 7.82
N LEU A 169 -11.41 -9.62 7.75
CA LEU A 169 -11.46 -8.36 7.00
C LEU A 169 -10.57 -7.27 7.63
N ALA A 170 -10.52 -7.19 8.95
CA ALA A 170 -9.62 -6.25 9.64
C ALA A 170 -8.14 -6.61 9.41
N TYR A 171 -7.79 -7.91 9.48
CA TYR A 171 -6.46 -8.39 9.12
C TYR A 171 -6.13 -8.09 7.66
N ALA A 172 -7.05 -8.38 6.73
CA ALA A 172 -6.92 -8.06 5.32
C ALA A 172 -6.70 -6.55 5.08
N GLN A 173 -7.36 -5.68 5.85
CA GLN A 173 -7.13 -4.24 5.77
C GLN A 173 -5.71 -3.87 6.19
N SER A 174 -5.18 -4.46 7.26
CA SER A 174 -3.79 -4.21 7.68
C SER A 174 -2.78 -4.66 6.62
N LEU A 175 -3.04 -5.76 5.93
CA LEU A 175 -2.23 -6.24 4.81
C LEU A 175 -2.25 -5.26 3.63
N ALA A 176 -3.44 -4.71 3.30
CA ALA A 176 -3.59 -3.71 2.24
C ALA A 176 -2.82 -2.41 2.54
N GLU A 177 -2.87 -1.95 3.81
CA GLU A 177 -2.16 -0.74 4.24
C GLU A 177 -0.63 -0.92 4.29
N LEU A 178 -0.16 -2.15 4.48
CA LEU A 178 1.25 -2.53 4.41
C LEU A 178 1.69 -2.93 3.00
N GLU A 179 0.78 -2.90 2.02
CA GLU A 179 1.03 -3.30 0.62
C GLU A 179 1.44 -4.79 0.47
N TYR A 180 1.04 -5.66 1.41
CA TYR A 180 1.27 -7.11 1.35
C TYR A 180 0.19 -7.79 0.48
N PHE A 181 0.13 -7.40 -0.79
CA PHE A 181 -0.98 -7.72 -1.70
C PHE A 181 -1.17 -9.21 -1.96
N ASP A 182 -0.11 -10.00 -1.90
CA ASP A 182 -0.18 -11.44 -2.15
C ASP A 182 -0.78 -12.17 -0.96
N VAL A 183 -0.34 -11.82 0.26
CA VAL A 183 -0.93 -12.32 1.50
C VAL A 183 -2.38 -11.87 1.62
N LEU A 184 -2.67 -10.62 1.21
CA LEU A 184 -4.03 -10.09 1.12
C LEU A 184 -4.89 -10.95 0.19
N SER A 185 -4.41 -11.24 -1.02
CA SER A 185 -5.14 -12.07 -1.98
C SER A 185 -5.45 -13.45 -1.40
N ALA A 186 -4.47 -14.13 -0.82
CA ALA A 186 -4.65 -15.43 -0.18
C ALA A 186 -5.61 -15.37 1.03
N CYS A 187 -5.53 -14.31 1.82
CA CYS A 187 -6.44 -14.08 2.94
C CYS A 187 -7.90 -13.96 2.48
N LEU A 188 -8.14 -13.30 1.34
CA LEU A 188 -9.49 -13.12 0.78
C LEU A 188 -10.02 -14.39 0.11
N ASP A 189 -9.17 -15.22 -0.49
CA ASP A 189 -9.56 -16.54 -1.05
C ASP A 189 -10.12 -17.49 0.02
N GLY A 190 -9.68 -17.33 1.27
CA GLY A 190 -10.14 -18.13 2.40
C GLY A 190 -11.49 -17.71 2.99
N LEU A 191 -12.20 -16.72 2.44
CA LEU A 191 -13.53 -16.34 2.93
C LEU A 191 -14.54 -17.44 2.60
N PRO A 192 -15.20 -18.07 3.59
CA PRO A 192 -16.08 -19.23 3.37
C PRO A 192 -17.34 -18.86 2.58
N GLU A 193 -17.88 -17.67 2.78
CA GLU A 193 -19.02 -17.09 2.06
C GLU A 193 -18.90 -15.56 1.98
N PRO A 194 -19.49 -14.91 0.95
CA PRO A 194 -19.56 -13.45 0.92
C PRO A 194 -20.30 -12.91 2.15
N PRO A 195 -19.80 -11.86 2.81
CA PRO A 195 -20.46 -11.29 3.96
C PRO A 195 -21.88 -10.83 3.63
N CYS A 196 -22.84 -11.12 4.52
CA CYS A 196 -24.23 -10.68 4.36
C CYS A 196 -24.42 -9.21 4.73
N ILE A 197 -23.54 -8.66 5.59
CA ILE A 197 -23.66 -7.31 6.13
C ILE A 197 -23.11 -6.30 5.11
N THR A 198 -23.87 -5.25 4.82
CA THR A 198 -23.53 -4.25 3.80
C THR A 198 -22.18 -3.56 4.06
N THR A 199 -21.85 -3.24 5.31
CA THR A 199 -20.57 -2.61 5.70
C THR A 199 -19.38 -3.54 5.41
N GLN A 200 -19.51 -4.83 5.74
CA GLN A 200 -18.49 -5.85 5.44
C GLN A 200 -18.33 -6.05 3.91
N ARG A 201 -19.44 -6.04 3.16
CA ARG A 201 -19.40 -6.14 1.68
C ARG A 201 -18.71 -4.94 1.03
N ARG A 202 -18.91 -3.72 1.55
CA ARG A 202 -18.18 -2.52 1.10
C ARG A 202 -16.69 -2.65 1.32
N ALA A 203 -16.31 -3.08 2.50
CA ALA A 203 -14.92 -3.31 2.81
C ALA A 203 -14.31 -4.40 1.95
N LEU A 204 -15.01 -5.50 1.75
CA LEU A 204 -14.56 -6.58 0.85
C LEU A 204 -14.38 -6.07 -0.58
N ALA A 205 -15.30 -5.22 -1.11
CA ALA A 205 -15.15 -4.66 -2.45
C ALA A 205 -13.86 -3.84 -2.60
N TRP A 206 -13.54 -3.01 -1.59
CA TRP A 206 -12.30 -2.24 -1.57
C TRP A 206 -11.06 -3.15 -1.46
N LEU A 207 -11.08 -4.14 -0.57
CA LEU A 207 -9.99 -5.10 -0.38
C LEU A 207 -9.72 -5.94 -1.63
N LEU A 208 -10.77 -6.42 -2.30
CA LEU A 208 -10.65 -7.13 -3.59
C LEU A 208 -9.98 -6.24 -4.65
N ALA A 209 -10.36 -4.95 -4.70
CA ALA A 209 -9.73 -4.00 -5.59
C ALA A 209 -8.25 -3.74 -5.26
N GLN A 210 -7.86 -3.74 -3.98
CA GLN A 210 -6.44 -3.65 -3.58
C GLN A 210 -5.68 -4.95 -3.93
N ALA A 211 -6.28 -6.11 -3.68
CA ALA A 211 -5.70 -7.42 -3.99
C ALA A 211 -5.55 -7.73 -5.49
N GLY A 212 -6.08 -6.87 -6.39
CA GLY A 212 -6.06 -7.13 -7.83
C GLY A 212 -7.13 -8.11 -8.32
N LYS A 213 -8.08 -8.49 -7.46
CA LYS A 213 -9.26 -9.31 -7.81
C LYS A 213 -10.33 -8.44 -8.48
N ASP A 214 -9.92 -7.76 -9.56
CA ASP A 214 -10.68 -6.67 -10.19
C ASP A 214 -12.05 -7.09 -10.69
N ARG A 215 -12.19 -8.31 -11.26
CA ARG A 215 -13.50 -8.82 -11.74
C ARG A 215 -14.50 -9.02 -10.60
N GLU A 216 -14.02 -9.49 -9.46
CA GLU A 216 -14.85 -9.71 -8.27
C GLU A 216 -15.21 -8.37 -7.63
N ALA A 217 -14.23 -7.46 -7.53
CA ALA A 217 -14.44 -6.10 -7.03
C ALA A 217 -15.50 -5.35 -7.86
N VAL A 218 -15.37 -5.36 -9.19
CA VAL A 218 -16.35 -4.72 -10.11
C VAL A 218 -17.75 -5.27 -9.91
N ARG A 219 -17.89 -6.61 -9.83
CA ARG A 219 -19.21 -7.23 -9.58
C ARG A 219 -19.80 -6.81 -8.25
N LEU A 220 -19.00 -6.82 -7.20
CA LEU A 220 -19.48 -6.48 -5.85
C LEU A 220 -19.84 -4.98 -5.73
N TYR A 221 -19.03 -4.08 -6.32
CA TYR A 221 -19.37 -2.66 -6.40
C TYR A 221 -20.68 -2.41 -7.16
N ALA A 222 -20.89 -3.07 -8.31
CA ALA A 222 -22.10 -2.94 -9.09
C ALA A 222 -23.35 -3.42 -8.31
N GLN A 223 -23.24 -4.55 -7.58
CA GLN A 223 -24.31 -5.04 -6.72
C GLN A 223 -24.63 -4.06 -5.59
N LEU A 224 -23.61 -3.58 -4.88
CA LEU A 224 -23.81 -2.62 -3.79
C LEU A 224 -24.46 -1.33 -4.29
N LEU A 225 -24.07 -0.83 -5.46
CA LEU A 225 -24.68 0.39 -6.04
C LEU A 225 -26.11 0.16 -6.49
N SER A 226 -26.50 -1.06 -6.84
CA SER A 226 -27.92 -1.36 -7.11
C SER A 226 -28.80 -1.30 -5.85
N GLU A 227 -28.20 -1.58 -4.67
CA GLU A 227 -28.88 -1.52 -3.37
C GLU A 227 -28.88 -0.09 -2.78
N VAL A 228 -27.75 0.63 -2.95
CA VAL A 228 -27.56 1.98 -2.39
C VAL A 228 -27.00 2.96 -3.45
N PRO A 229 -27.82 3.34 -4.46
CA PRO A 229 -27.34 4.06 -5.65
C PRO A 229 -26.83 5.48 -5.37
N HIS A 230 -27.20 6.07 -4.25
CA HIS A 230 -26.81 7.43 -3.87
C HIS A 230 -25.63 7.50 -2.91
N GLU A 231 -25.01 6.37 -2.60
CA GLU A 231 -23.87 6.32 -1.68
C GLU A 231 -22.63 6.92 -2.35
N VAL A 232 -22.25 8.10 -1.90
CA VAL A 232 -21.23 8.96 -2.53
C VAL A 232 -19.84 8.30 -2.49
N GLU A 233 -19.44 7.77 -1.33
CA GLU A 233 -18.12 7.15 -1.17
C GLU A 233 -17.98 5.90 -2.04
N LEU A 234 -19.01 5.06 -2.06
CA LEU A 234 -19.02 3.82 -2.84
C LEU A 234 -18.88 4.10 -4.34
N ARG A 235 -19.63 5.12 -4.84
CA ARG A 235 -19.53 5.57 -6.23
C ARG A 235 -18.13 6.06 -6.58
N ALA A 236 -17.53 6.87 -5.72
CA ALA A 236 -16.19 7.40 -5.95
C ALA A 236 -15.11 6.29 -5.95
N GLN A 237 -15.21 5.33 -5.03
CA GLN A 237 -14.31 4.16 -4.99
C GLN A 237 -14.46 3.29 -6.24
N TYR A 238 -15.68 3.04 -6.68
CA TYR A 238 -15.94 2.27 -7.90
C TYR A 238 -15.41 2.97 -9.15
N ALA A 239 -15.63 4.29 -9.26
CA ALA A 239 -15.10 5.08 -10.38
C ALA A 239 -13.55 5.04 -10.43
N LEU A 240 -12.86 5.10 -9.28
CA LEU A 240 -11.41 4.94 -9.22
C LEU A 240 -10.95 3.55 -9.67
N LEU A 241 -11.69 2.49 -9.35
CA LEU A 241 -11.41 1.15 -9.84
C LEU A 241 -11.58 1.07 -11.36
N LEU A 242 -12.69 1.58 -11.89
CA LEU A 242 -12.97 1.60 -13.33
C LEU A 242 -11.92 2.40 -14.11
N GLU A 243 -11.49 3.58 -13.59
CA GLU A 243 -10.42 4.38 -14.18
C GLU A 243 -9.12 3.59 -14.26
N ARG A 244 -8.75 2.88 -13.19
CA ARG A 244 -7.56 2.02 -13.14
C ARG A 244 -7.64 0.85 -14.13
N LEU A 245 -8.83 0.35 -14.40
CA LEU A 245 -9.11 -0.71 -15.39
C LEU A 245 -9.24 -0.17 -16.82
N ASN A 246 -8.91 1.09 -17.06
CA ASN A 246 -9.05 1.77 -18.35
C ASN A 246 -10.52 1.90 -18.86
N ARG A 247 -11.51 1.72 -17.98
CA ARG A 247 -12.94 1.87 -18.25
C ARG A 247 -13.39 3.30 -17.93
N VAL A 248 -12.79 4.27 -18.64
CA VAL A 248 -12.89 5.69 -18.30
C VAL A 248 -14.32 6.23 -18.48
N GLU A 249 -15.02 5.78 -19.51
CA GLU A 249 -16.40 6.23 -19.78
C GLU A 249 -17.37 5.67 -18.73
N ASP A 250 -17.23 4.41 -18.35
CA ASP A 250 -18.02 3.82 -17.26
C ASP A 250 -17.76 4.54 -15.93
N ALA A 251 -16.51 4.92 -15.67
CA ALA A 251 -16.16 5.71 -14.49
C ALA A 251 -16.84 7.09 -14.51
N ALA A 252 -16.91 7.73 -15.68
CA ALA A 252 -17.60 9.01 -15.84
C ALA A 252 -19.10 8.89 -15.58
N GLU A 253 -19.75 7.83 -16.08
CA GLU A 253 -21.17 7.55 -15.82
C GLU A 253 -21.45 7.35 -14.33
N VAL A 254 -20.61 6.60 -13.63
CA VAL A 254 -20.72 6.40 -12.17
C VAL A 254 -20.63 7.72 -11.41
N LEU A 255 -19.84 8.68 -11.89
CA LEU A 255 -19.64 9.99 -11.24
C LEU A 255 -20.70 11.02 -11.66
N ASP A 256 -21.56 10.74 -12.65
CA ASP A 256 -22.52 11.70 -13.16
C ASP A 256 -23.45 12.23 -12.06
N GLY A 257 -23.67 13.55 -12.06
CA GLY A 257 -24.48 14.25 -11.06
C GLY A 257 -23.88 14.33 -9.65
N MET A 258 -22.63 13.88 -9.44
CA MET A 258 -21.96 14.03 -8.14
C MET A 258 -21.37 15.44 -7.97
N MET A 259 -21.53 15.98 -6.76
CA MET A 259 -21.00 17.29 -6.37
C MET A 259 -20.17 17.15 -5.07
N THR A 260 -19.04 17.84 -5.00
CA THR A 260 -18.19 17.81 -3.79
C THR A 260 -18.87 18.46 -2.58
N GLU A 261 -19.70 19.46 -2.82
CA GLU A 261 -20.42 20.21 -1.78
C GLU A 261 -21.38 19.32 -0.98
N ASN A 262 -21.91 18.26 -1.60
CA ASN A 262 -22.83 17.32 -0.98
C ASN A 262 -22.14 16.04 -0.46
N ALA A 263 -20.82 15.94 -0.64
CA ALA A 263 -20.06 14.72 -0.36
C ALA A 263 -19.55 14.63 1.09
N GLY A 264 -19.65 15.70 1.89
CA GLY A 264 -19.20 15.69 3.26
C GLY A 264 -17.74 15.22 3.41
N LYS A 265 -17.50 14.20 4.24
CA LYS A 265 -16.18 13.59 4.43
C LYS A 265 -15.59 12.94 3.16
N ALA A 266 -16.43 12.53 2.22
CA ALA A 266 -16.00 11.92 0.95
C ALA A 266 -15.61 12.96 -0.12
N ALA A 267 -15.70 14.27 0.15
CA ALA A 267 -15.43 15.33 -0.83
C ALA A 267 -14.05 15.19 -1.51
N GLY A 268 -13.01 14.87 -0.76
CA GLY A 268 -11.66 14.62 -1.30
C GLY A 268 -11.60 13.41 -2.23
N LEU A 269 -12.28 12.33 -1.89
CA LEU A 269 -12.33 11.11 -2.70
C LEU A 269 -13.08 11.33 -4.01
N VAL A 270 -14.24 12.04 -3.95
CA VAL A 270 -15.00 12.44 -5.12
C VAL A 270 -14.16 13.33 -6.04
N ALA A 271 -13.51 14.34 -5.47
CA ALA A 271 -12.64 15.24 -6.23
C ALA A 271 -11.50 14.49 -6.92
N LEU A 272 -10.87 13.55 -6.22
CA LEU A 272 -9.79 12.72 -6.78
C LEU A 272 -10.29 11.84 -7.93
N ALA A 273 -11.45 11.17 -7.76
CA ALA A 273 -12.03 10.32 -8.78
C ALA A 273 -12.40 11.12 -10.03
N ALA A 274 -13.13 12.24 -9.85
CA ALA A 274 -13.54 13.12 -10.95
C ALA A 274 -12.33 13.75 -11.68
N ALA A 275 -11.31 14.18 -10.94
CA ALA A 275 -10.09 14.73 -11.52
C ALA A 275 -9.32 13.70 -12.35
N ARG A 276 -9.16 12.46 -11.88
CA ARG A 276 -8.51 11.39 -12.64
C ARG A 276 -9.27 11.07 -13.92
N VAL A 277 -10.60 10.93 -13.85
CA VAL A 277 -11.44 10.71 -15.03
C VAL A 277 -11.33 11.87 -16.02
N ALA A 278 -11.46 13.13 -15.58
CA ALA A 278 -11.32 14.31 -16.43
C ALA A 278 -9.93 14.38 -17.11
N ARG A 279 -8.85 14.07 -16.36
CA ARG A 279 -7.49 14.00 -16.92
C ARG A 279 -7.38 12.92 -18.01
N ARG A 280 -7.94 11.73 -17.77
CA ARG A 280 -7.95 10.63 -18.76
C ARG A 280 -8.73 11.02 -20.02
N GLN A 281 -9.78 11.81 -19.86
CA GLN A 281 -10.55 12.39 -20.97
C GLN A 281 -9.91 13.63 -21.59
N ARG A 282 -8.61 13.92 -21.27
CA ARG A 282 -7.83 15.07 -21.78
C ARG A 282 -8.45 16.43 -21.44
N ARG A 283 -9.06 16.56 -20.27
CA ARG A 283 -9.66 17.80 -19.74
C ARG A 283 -8.93 18.29 -18.46
N PRO A 284 -7.62 18.65 -18.54
CA PRO A 284 -6.82 18.95 -17.34
C PRO A 284 -7.31 20.19 -16.57
N ALA A 285 -7.87 21.20 -17.24
CA ALA A 285 -8.43 22.38 -16.56
C ALA A 285 -9.65 22.02 -15.68
N GLU A 286 -10.49 21.12 -16.14
CA GLU A 286 -11.61 20.59 -15.35
C GLU A 286 -11.09 19.75 -14.16
N ALA A 287 -10.10 18.90 -14.39
CA ALA A 287 -9.46 18.13 -13.34
C ALA A 287 -8.88 19.01 -12.23
N ILE A 288 -8.22 20.13 -12.58
CA ILE A 288 -7.73 21.13 -11.62
C ILE A 288 -8.91 21.71 -10.80
N THR A 289 -10.02 22.04 -11.44
CA THR A 289 -11.20 22.57 -10.75
C THR A 289 -11.75 21.56 -9.73
N TRP A 290 -11.82 20.28 -10.08
CA TRP A 290 -12.26 19.24 -9.16
C TRP A 290 -11.33 19.13 -7.96
N VAL A 291 -10.00 19.09 -8.18
CA VAL A 291 -9.03 19.02 -7.07
C VAL A 291 -9.15 20.24 -6.17
N GLN A 292 -9.24 21.46 -6.74
CA GLN A 292 -9.37 22.68 -5.96
C GLN A 292 -10.62 22.68 -5.08
N ARG A 293 -11.76 22.16 -5.56
CA ARG A 293 -12.96 21.99 -4.74
C ARG A 293 -12.74 21.02 -3.59
N GLY A 294 -12.09 19.86 -3.85
CA GLY A 294 -11.76 18.89 -2.81
C GLY A 294 -10.83 19.48 -1.72
N LEU A 295 -9.94 20.39 -2.09
CA LEU A 295 -9.02 21.07 -1.17
C LEU A 295 -9.69 22.17 -0.31
N GLN A 296 -10.92 22.59 -0.63
CA GLN A 296 -11.68 23.54 0.20
C GLN A 296 -12.17 22.92 1.51
N THR A 297 -12.23 21.60 1.60
CA THR A 297 -12.61 20.87 2.80
C THR A 297 -11.38 20.33 3.52
N LEU A 298 -11.48 20.17 4.85
CA LEU A 298 -10.40 19.56 5.62
C LEU A 298 -10.21 18.11 5.19
N GLN A 299 -9.02 17.77 4.73
CA GLN A 299 -8.68 16.43 4.26
C GLN A 299 -7.65 15.76 5.18
N PRO A 300 -7.74 14.43 5.38
CA PRO A 300 -6.64 13.65 5.95
C PRO A 300 -5.36 13.83 5.14
N ALA A 301 -4.20 13.79 5.80
CA ALA A 301 -2.92 14.06 5.16
C ALA A 301 -2.63 13.17 3.94
N ALA A 302 -3.02 11.89 3.99
CA ALA A 302 -2.88 10.97 2.86
C ALA A 302 -3.74 11.39 1.65
N MET A 303 -4.98 11.83 1.87
CA MET A 303 -5.84 12.33 0.80
C MET A 303 -5.33 13.65 0.24
N LEU A 304 -4.87 14.55 1.12
CA LEU A 304 -4.24 15.80 0.71
C LEU A 304 -3.03 15.55 -0.20
N ALA A 305 -2.17 14.60 0.14
CA ALA A 305 -1.04 14.22 -0.70
C ALA A 305 -1.50 13.75 -2.10
N GLN A 306 -2.50 12.85 -2.16
CA GLN A 306 -3.02 12.35 -3.44
C GLN A 306 -3.63 13.47 -4.30
N LEU A 307 -4.40 14.37 -3.71
CA LEU A 307 -4.98 15.52 -4.41
C LEU A 307 -3.89 16.46 -4.96
N GLN A 308 -2.85 16.74 -4.18
CA GLN A 308 -1.76 17.60 -4.61
C GLN A 308 -0.91 16.96 -5.71
N PHE A 309 -0.63 15.64 -5.66
CA PHE A 309 0.01 14.93 -6.76
C PHE A 309 -0.84 14.95 -8.03
N GLU A 310 -2.17 14.78 -7.91
CA GLU A 310 -3.06 14.86 -9.08
C GLU A 310 -3.10 16.28 -9.65
N LEU A 311 -3.07 17.31 -8.79
CA LEU A 311 -3.00 18.71 -9.19
C LEU A 311 -1.70 18.99 -9.98
N ALA A 312 -0.56 18.51 -9.47
CA ALA A 312 0.73 18.64 -10.15
C ALA A 312 0.71 18.00 -11.55
N ARG A 313 0.15 16.80 -11.68
CA ARG A 313 0.02 16.11 -12.98
C ARG A 313 -0.78 16.92 -13.99
N ASN A 314 -1.86 17.56 -13.56
CA ASN A 314 -2.70 18.36 -14.43
C ASN A 314 -2.06 19.71 -14.80
N TYR A 315 -1.32 20.35 -13.89
CA TYR A 315 -0.53 21.54 -14.23
C TYR A 315 0.61 21.21 -15.21
N ASP A 316 1.23 20.02 -15.09
CA ASP A 316 2.26 19.58 -16.03
C ASP A 316 1.70 19.41 -17.45
N LEU A 317 0.50 18.84 -17.60
CA LEU A 317 -0.20 18.75 -18.89
C LEU A 317 -0.48 20.13 -19.51
N LEU A 318 -0.61 21.18 -18.69
CA LEU A 318 -0.79 22.55 -19.14
C LEU A 318 0.53 23.32 -19.23
N ALA A 319 1.68 22.67 -19.08
CA ALA A 319 3.01 23.25 -19.11
C ALA A 319 3.19 24.41 -18.11
N ASN A 320 2.56 24.34 -16.94
CA ASN A 320 2.69 25.34 -15.87
C ASN A 320 3.64 24.82 -14.78
N GLN A 321 4.95 24.89 -15.03
CA GLN A 321 5.99 24.31 -14.18
C GLN A 321 6.01 24.89 -12.77
N ASP A 322 5.73 26.19 -12.58
CA ASP A 322 5.73 26.82 -11.25
C ASP A 322 4.62 26.22 -10.36
N SER A 323 3.41 26.07 -10.93
CA SER A 323 2.30 25.43 -10.21
C SER A 323 2.55 23.93 -9.97
N VAL A 324 3.24 23.24 -10.89
CA VAL A 324 3.66 21.84 -10.68
C VAL A 324 4.54 21.73 -9.44
N MET A 325 5.60 22.52 -9.36
CA MET A 325 6.56 22.42 -8.26
C MET A 325 5.94 22.80 -6.92
N THR A 326 5.09 23.84 -6.90
CA THR A 326 4.33 24.20 -5.69
C THR A 326 3.42 23.07 -5.22
N ALA A 327 2.68 22.44 -6.14
CA ALA A 327 1.80 21.33 -5.80
C ALA A 327 2.58 20.09 -5.31
N LEU A 328 3.73 19.77 -5.93
CA LEU A 328 4.60 18.68 -5.50
C LEU A 328 5.17 18.91 -4.10
N GLU A 329 5.61 20.11 -3.78
CA GLU A 329 6.09 20.46 -2.44
C GLU A 329 4.99 20.20 -1.39
N GLN A 330 3.78 20.67 -1.64
CA GLN A 330 2.64 20.43 -0.75
C GLN A 330 2.28 18.94 -0.67
N ALA A 331 2.38 18.20 -1.78
CA ALA A 331 2.15 16.77 -1.82
C ALA A 331 3.13 16.01 -0.92
N HIS A 332 4.43 16.29 -1.05
CA HIS A 332 5.46 15.62 -0.24
C HIS A 332 5.39 16.03 1.25
N LEU A 333 5.07 17.27 1.57
CA LEU A 333 4.81 17.69 2.95
C LEU A 333 3.62 16.93 3.56
N ALA A 334 2.54 16.77 2.81
CA ALA A 334 1.37 16.01 3.24
C ALA A 334 1.69 14.52 3.37
N ALA A 335 2.40 13.94 2.41
CA ALA A 335 2.85 12.55 2.47
C ALA A 335 3.74 12.30 3.69
N GLY A 336 4.69 13.18 3.97
CA GLY A 336 5.55 13.08 5.16
C GLY A 336 4.79 13.13 6.49
N ARG A 337 3.67 13.86 6.54
CA ARG A 337 2.76 13.85 7.70
C ARG A 337 1.96 12.56 7.79
N ALA A 338 1.49 12.05 6.66
CA ALA A 338 0.69 10.82 6.60
C ALA A 338 1.48 9.57 7.01
N PHE A 339 2.72 9.47 6.54
CA PHE A 339 3.55 8.26 6.76
C PHE A 339 4.32 8.29 8.09
N GLY A 340 4.37 9.44 8.77
CA GLY A 340 4.88 9.57 10.11
C GLY A 340 6.35 9.16 10.30
N GLN A 341 6.69 8.88 11.56
CA GLN A 341 8.06 8.64 12.00
C GLN A 341 8.63 7.30 11.50
N ARG A 342 7.78 6.30 11.25
CA ARG A 342 8.17 4.96 10.85
C ARG A 342 8.79 4.93 9.45
N SER A 343 8.14 5.53 8.47
CA SER A 343 8.66 5.57 7.10
C SER A 343 10.00 6.31 7.03
N ARG A 344 10.22 7.32 7.87
CA ARG A 344 11.51 8.02 7.98
C ARG A 344 12.62 7.11 8.48
N THR A 345 12.33 6.27 9.48
CA THR A 345 13.31 5.33 10.04
C THR A 345 13.68 4.26 9.02
N GLU A 346 12.71 3.72 8.29
CA GLU A 346 12.95 2.71 7.25
C GLU A 346 13.76 3.27 6.07
N ALA A 347 13.39 4.45 5.56
CA ALA A 347 14.12 5.10 4.46
C ALA A 347 15.56 5.44 4.85
N SER A 348 15.76 6.03 6.03
CA SER A 348 17.10 6.35 6.52
C SER A 348 17.92 5.08 6.78
N GLY A 349 17.27 3.99 7.21
CA GLY A 349 17.92 2.70 7.44
C GLY A 349 18.53 2.11 6.16
N VAL A 350 17.80 2.10 5.05
CA VAL A 350 18.31 1.59 3.76
C VAL A 350 19.45 2.43 3.24
N LEU A 351 19.33 3.75 3.21
CA LEU A 351 20.39 4.64 2.74
C LEU A 351 21.62 4.59 3.65
N ALA A 352 21.43 4.61 4.97
CA ALA A 352 22.53 4.48 5.92
C ALA A 352 23.26 3.14 5.77
N TRP A 353 22.53 2.06 5.49
CA TRP A 353 23.13 0.76 5.22
C TRP A 353 23.97 0.78 3.93
N LEU A 354 23.48 1.38 2.84
CA LEU A 354 24.23 1.54 1.60
C LEU A 354 25.49 2.39 1.81
N ASP A 355 25.39 3.50 2.53
CA ASP A 355 26.53 4.36 2.85
C ASP A 355 27.59 3.62 3.68
N GLN A 356 27.17 2.84 4.68
CA GLN A 356 28.09 2.00 5.46
C GLN A 356 28.79 0.95 4.60
N ARG A 357 28.06 0.36 3.66
CA ARG A 357 28.62 -0.64 2.73
C ARG A 357 29.63 -0.02 1.76
N LEU A 358 29.38 1.19 1.26
CA LEU A 358 30.34 1.92 0.42
C LEU A 358 31.67 2.22 1.16
N MET A 359 31.61 2.36 2.49
CA MET A 359 32.81 2.53 3.33
C MET A 359 33.57 1.23 3.62
N ARG A 360 32.97 0.07 3.33
CA ARG A 360 33.54 -1.27 3.61
C ARG A 360 33.43 -2.13 2.34
N PRO A 361 34.47 -2.14 1.49
CA PRO A 361 34.47 -2.99 0.30
C PRO A 361 34.35 -4.47 0.70
N LEU A 362 33.71 -5.28 -0.16
CA LEU A 362 33.60 -6.73 -0.02
C LEU A 362 35.02 -7.32 0.15
N THR A 363 35.25 -8.01 1.24
CA THR A 363 36.60 -8.55 1.58
C THR A 363 36.74 -10.06 1.32
N ALA A 364 35.64 -10.76 1.13
CA ALA A 364 35.64 -12.19 0.85
C ALA A 364 35.15 -12.48 -0.58
N PRO A 365 35.85 -13.30 -1.37
CA PRO A 365 35.30 -13.78 -2.64
C PRO A 365 34.06 -14.62 -2.32
N LEU A 366 32.93 -14.27 -2.92
CA LEU A 366 31.74 -15.08 -2.86
C LEU A 366 32.07 -16.49 -3.41
N ALA A 367 31.65 -17.53 -2.71
CA ALA A 367 31.94 -18.90 -3.12
C ALA A 367 31.34 -19.13 -4.52
N LYS A 368 32.15 -19.55 -5.47
CA LYS A 368 31.66 -20.00 -6.77
C LYS A 368 30.88 -21.29 -6.55
N ALA A 369 29.58 -21.21 -6.60
CA ALA A 369 28.72 -22.40 -6.57
C ALA A 369 29.00 -23.24 -7.83
N SER A 370 29.77 -24.29 -7.68
CA SER A 370 30.16 -25.16 -8.77
C SER A 370 29.49 -26.52 -8.64
N ASP A 371 28.22 -26.69 -8.63
CA ASP A 371 27.64 -28.00 -8.94
C ASP A 371 26.20 -27.90 -9.44
N ARG A 372 25.94 -28.58 -10.54
CA ARG A 372 24.65 -28.66 -11.20
C ARG A 372 23.66 -29.41 -10.29
N VAL A 373 22.89 -28.65 -9.55
CA VAL A 373 21.61 -29.13 -9.05
C VAL A 373 20.62 -29.00 -10.22
N ASP A 374 19.69 -29.91 -10.33
CA ASP A 374 18.61 -29.88 -11.35
C ASP A 374 17.62 -28.75 -11.02
N MET A 375 18.04 -27.51 -11.30
CA MET A 375 17.34 -26.25 -11.00
C MET A 375 17.14 -25.49 -12.31
N PRO A 376 16.13 -24.62 -12.41
CA PRO A 376 15.96 -23.73 -13.55
C PRO A 376 17.22 -22.89 -13.82
N GLU A 377 17.37 -22.42 -15.06
CA GLU A 377 18.44 -21.50 -15.43
C GLU A 377 18.39 -20.23 -14.57
N ASP A 378 19.58 -19.71 -14.19
CA ASP A 378 19.66 -18.50 -13.37
C ASP A 378 18.90 -17.34 -14.06
N PRO A 379 18.15 -16.52 -13.31
CA PRO A 379 17.33 -15.45 -13.86
C PRO A 379 18.13 -14.37 -14.60
N VAL A 380 17.45 -13.62 -15.45
CA VAL A 380 17.89 -12.32 -15.94
C VAL A 380 17.35 -11.26 -14.99
N PHE A 381 18.21 -10.46 -14.37
CA PHE A 381 17.79 -9.34 -13.52
C PHE A 381 17.75 -8.04 -14.32
N LEU A 382 16.54 -7.50 -14.54
CA LEU A 382 16.34 -6.21 -15.17
C LEU A 382 16.29 -5.12 -14.09
N VAL A 383 17.34 -4.32 -14.06
CA VAL A 383 17.55 -3.29 -13.03
C VAL A 383 17.81 -1.90 -13.63
N GLY A 384 17.74 -0.90 -12.79
CA GLY A 384 18.02 0.49 -13.10
C GLY A 384 17.49 1.38 -11.99
N PHE A 385 17.90 2.64 -11.96
CA PHE A 385 17.29 3.56 -11.00
C PHE A 385 15.78 3.68 -11.30
N PRO A 386 14.90 3.79 -10.29
CA PRO A 386 13.47 3.96 -10.52
C PRO A 386 13.19 5.04 -11.58
N ARG A 387 12.23 4.80 -12.46
CA ARG A 387 11.87 5.69 -13.58
C ARG A 387 12.88 5.75 -14.73
N SER A 388 13.84 4.85 -14.79
CA SER A 388 14.73 4.73 -15.95
C SER A 388 14.07 4.13 -17.22
N GLY A 389 12.86 3.53 -17.08
CA GLY A 389 12.15 2.93 -18.21
C GLY A 389 12.13 1.39 -18.17
N THR A 390 12.51 0.76 -17.06
CA THR A 390 12.55 -0.69 -16.90
C THR A 390 11.23 -1.38 -17.24
N THR A 391 10.08 -0.76 -16.93
CA THR A 391 8.76 -1.30 -17.32
C THR A 391 8.55 -1.37 -18.83
N LEU A 392 9.13 -0.43 -19.60
CA LEU A 392 9.06 -0.48 -21.06
C LEU A 392 9.86 -1.67 -21.60
N LEU A 393 11.11 -1.80 -21.16
CA LEU A 393 11.97 -2.91 -21.59
C LEU A 393 11.40 -4.27 -21.14
N GLU A 394 10.86 -4.36 -19.92
CA GLU A 394 10.19 -5.55 -19.43
C GLU A 394 9.08 -6.02 -20.39
N ARG A 395 8.20 -5.10 -20.84
CA ARG A 395 7.12 -5.45 -21.77
C ARG A 395 7.62 -5.92 -23.12
N MET A 396 8.71 -5.33 -23.60
CA MET A 396 9.36 -5.79 -24.82
C MET A 396 9.97 -7.19 -24.66
N LEU A 397 10.53 -7.50 -23.49
CA LEU A 397 11.08 -8.81 -23.18
C LEU A 397 9.99 -9.87 -22.97
N ASP A 398 8.92 -9.51 -22.25
CA ASP A 398 7.78 -10.42 -21.96
C ASP A 398 7.00 -10.84 -23.22
N ALA A 399 7.13 -10.09 -24.30
CA ALA A 399 6.57 -10.46 -25.59
C ALA A 399 7.35 -11.59 -26.29
N HIS A 400 8.54 -11.96 -25.79
CA HIS A 400 9.33 -13.06 -26.34
C HIS A 400 8.88 -14.39 -25.80
N PRO A 401 8.64 -15.44 -26.64
CA PRO A 401 8.04 -16.73 -26.20
C PRO A 401 8.92 -17.54 -25.25
N GLN A 402 10.22 -17.28 -25.19
CA GLN A 402 11.16 -17.98 -24.29
C GLN A 402 11.51 -17.15 -23.04
N LEU A 403 10.85 -16.02 -22.81
CA LEU A 403 11.05 -15.20 -21.64
C LEU A 403 9.73 -15.06 -20.87
N ALA A 404 9.81 -15.01 -19.54
CA ALA A 404 8.68 -14.75 -18.67
C ALA A 404 9.06 -13.64 -17.69
N ALA A 405 8.33 -12.54 -17.68
CA ALA A 405 8.63 -11.41 -16.81
C ALA A 405 7.94 -11.52 -15.45
N LEU A 406 8.68 -11.20 -14.39
CA LEU A 406 8.19 -11.03 -13.04
C LEU A 406 8.16 -9.53 -12.70
N ASP A 407 6.96 -8.93 -12.75
CA ASP A 407 6.74 -7.49 -12.58
C ASP A 407 6.76 -7.07 -11.11
N GLU A 408 7.91 -6.58 -10.64
CA GLU A 408 8.11 -5.99 -9.30
C GLU A 408 7.54 -6.83 -8.14
N ARG A 409 7.72 -8.17 -8.20
CA ARG A 409 7.31 -9.08 -7.14
C ARG A 409 8.46 -9.31 -6.16
N PRO A 410 8.17 -9.44 -4.86
CA PRO A 410 9.20 -9.49 -3.83
C PRO A 410 9.84 -10.87 -3.63
N ALA A 411 9.98 -11.69 -4.71
CA ALA A 411 10.50 -13.06 -4.59
C ALA A 411 11.90 -13.10 -3.96
N LEU A 412 12.80 -12.21 -4.39
CA LEU A 412 14.14 -12.12 -3.80
C LEU A 412 14.10 -11.58 -2.36
N GLU A 413 13.24 -10.60 -2.06
CA GLU A 413 13.12 -10.04 -0.71
C GLU A 413 12.63 -11.10 0.28
N ALA A 414 11.69 -11.99 -0.11
CA ALA A 414 11.24 -13.11 0.73
C ALA A 414 12.41 -14.05 1.10
N VAL A 415 13.30 -14.31 0.16
CA VAL A 415 14.53 -15.10 0.43
C VAL A 415 15.45 -14.37 1.38
N ILE A 416 15.69 -13.08 1.17
CA ILE A 416 16.54 -12.25 2.03
C ILE A 416 15.99 -12.22 3.45
N ASP A 417 14.70 -12.03 3.63
CA ASP A 417 14.07 -12.02 4.97
C ASP A 417 14.22 -13.37 5.68
N ARG A 418 14.10 -14.46 4.95
CA ARG A 418 14.36 -15.81 5.48
C ARG A 418 15.81 -15.99 5.90
N LEU A 419 16.78 -15.55 5.07
CA LEU A 419 18.21 -15.62 5.40
C LEU A 419 18.54 -14.80 6.64
N ARG A 420 18.00 -13.57 6.73
CA ARG A 420 18.17 -12.70 7.90
C ARG A 420 17.60 -13.26 9.19
N SER A 421 16.58 -14.10 9.08
CA SER A 421 15.95 -14.77 10.22
C SER A 421 16.72 -16.03 10.66
N ALA A 422 17.74 -16.45 9.92
CA ALA A 422 18.52 -17.65 10.25
C ALA A 422 19.46 -17.41 11.46
N PRO A 423 19.62 -18.40 12.35
CA PRO A 423 20.56 -18.30 13.46
C PRO A 423 21.99 -18.02 12.99
N GLY A 424 22.62 -17.00 13.57
CA GLY A 424 24.00 -16.61 13.23
C GLY A 424 24.13 -15.62 12.08
N TRP A 425 23.04 -15.24 11.40
CA TRP A 425 23.07 -14.20 10.40
C TRP A 425 23.38 -12.82 11.01
N ARG A 426 24.21 -12.05 10.34
CA ARG A 426 24.65 -10.72 10.78
C ARG A 426 24.52 -9.71 9.64
N ASP A 427 23.58 -8.79 9.74
CA ASP A 427 23.39 -7.70 8.76
C ASP A 427 24.56 -6.70 8.76
N ASP A 428 25.21 -6.52 9.89
CA ASP A 428 26.40 -5.67 10.04
C ASP A 428 27.66 -6.28 9.42
N ASP A 429 27.63 -7.59 9.12
CA ASP A 429 28.70 -8.32 8.44
C ASP A 429 28.12 -9.26 7.36
N LEU A 430 27.50 -8.64 6.36
CA LEU A 430 26.84 -9.35 5.27
C LEU A 430 27.79 -10.29 4.52
N ASP A 431 29.02 -9.84 4.29
CA ASP A 431 30.02 -10.60 3.51
C ASP A 431 30.38 -11.91 4.21
N ALA A 432 30.61 -11.85 5.53
CA ALA A 432 30.88 -13.06 6.31
C ALA A 432 29.64 -13.97 6.37
N SER A 433 28.44 -13.38 6.51
CA SER A 433 27.19 -14.15 6.52
C SER A 433 26.96 -14.88 5.19
N LEU A 434 27.12 -14.20 4.05
CA LEU A 434 27.02 -14.83 2.73
C LEU A 434 28.13 -15.86 2.48
N ALA A 435 29.38 -15.57 2.86
CA ALA A 435 30.49 -16.48 2.69
C ALA A 435 30.37 -17.74 3.59
N SER A 436 29.66 -17.66 4.71
CA SER A 436 29.44 -18.80 5.61
C SER A 436 28.36 -19.77 5.13
N MET A 437 27.56 -19.39 4.11
CA MET A 437 26.49 -20.25 3.57
C MET A 437 27.06 -21.53 2.98
N GLY A 438 26.60 -22.68 3.51
CA GLY A 438 26.89 -23.99 2.93
C GLY A 438 26.08 -24.24 1.64
N MET A 439 26.51 -25.20 0.83
CA MET A 439 25.83 -25.57 -0.42
C MET A 439 24.33 -25.90 -0.20
N ALA A 440 24.00 -26.62 0.88
CA ALA A 440 22.61 -26.98 1.20
C ALA A 440 21.74 -25.72 1.48
N GLU A 441 22.31 -24.70 2.12
CA GLU A 441 21.61 -23.44 2.42
C GLU A 441 21.39 -22.62 1.14
N VAL A 442 22.39 -22.57 0.25
CA VAL A 442 22.28 -21.92 -1.05
C VAL A 442 21.17 -22.61 -1.90
N VAL A 443 21.17 -23.94 -1.95
CA VAL A 443 20.14 -24.70 -2.68
C VAL A 443 18.75 -24.46 -2.09
N ALA A 444 18.62 -24.46 -0.77
CA ALA A 444 17.34 -24.20 -0.10
C ALA A 444 16.85 -22.76 -0.34
N ALA A 445 17.77 -21.78 -0.38
CA ALA A 445 17.45 -20.39 -0.70
C ALA A 445 17.02 -20.21 -2.17
N LYS A 446 17.72 -20.86 -3.13
CA LYS A 446 17.32 -20.90 -4.55
C LYS A 446 15.95 -21.55 -4.72
N GLN A 447 15.69 -22.68 -4.07
CA GLN A 447 14.40 -23.34 -4.13
C GLN A 447 13.28 -22.42 -3.61
N HIS A 448 13.52 -21.75 -2.49
CA HIS A 448 12.55 -20.79 -1.95
C HIS A 448 12.28 -19.64 -2.91
N TYR A 449 13.30 -19.12 -3.60
CA TYR A 449 13.11 -18.11 -4.64
C TYR A 449 12.19 -18.61 -5.76
N TRP A 450 12.43 -19.82 -6.29
CA TRP A 450 11.62 -20.38 -7.37
C TRP A 450 10.20 -20.74 -6.91
N ASP A 451 10.03 -21.16 -5.66
CA ASP A 451 8.71 -21.38 -5.05
C ASP A 451 7.92 -20.07 -4.97
N GLU A 452 8.59 -18.98 -4.59
CA GLU A 452 7.99 -17.64 -4.59
C GLU A 452 7.64 -17.16 -6.00
N VAL A 453 8.54 -17.29 -6.97
CA VAL A 453 8.27 -16.96 -8.38
C VAL A 453 7.06 -17.72 -8.90
N GLY A 454 6.95 -19.02 -8.60
CA GLY A 454 5.85 -19.88 -9.04
C GLY A 454 4.47 -19.47 -8.53
N ARG A 455 4.40 -18.60 -7.50
CA ARG A 455 3.13 -18.02 -7.02
C ARG A 455 2.58 -16.96 -7.98
N TYR A 456 3.45 -16.33 -8.79
CA TYR A 456 3.09 -15.18 -9.60
C TYR A 456 3.08 -15.48 -11.09
N VAL A 457 4.00 -16.30 -11.56
CA VAL A 457 4.19 -16.57 -12.98
C VAL A 457 4.61 -18.02 -13.23
N ALA A 458 4.01 -18.64 -14.25
CA ALA A 458 4.49 -19.90 -14.80
C ALA A 458 5.68 -19.61 -15.73
N VAL A 459 6.86 -20.13 -15.40
CA VAL A 459 8.07 -19.89 -16.17
C VAL A 459 8.25 -21.03 -17.17
N GLU A 460 7.89 -20.77 -18.45
CA GLU A 460 8.10 -21.70 -19.58
C GLU A 460 9.34 -21.36 -20.39
N GLY A 461 10.35 -20.83 -19.79
CA GLY A 461 11.57 -20.39 -20.43
C GLY A 461 12.51 -19.80 -19.40
N ARG A 462 13.15 -18.69 -19.75
CA ARG A 462 14.03 -17.97 -18.84
C ARG A 462 13.29 -16.84 -18.13
N LEU A 463 13.44 -16.76 -16.81
CA LEU A 463 12.85 -15.71 -16.02
C LEU A 463 13.56 -14.37 -16.21
N VAL A 464 12.81 -13.29 -16.40
CA VAL A 464 13.25 -11.90 -16.30
C VAL A 464 12.67 -11.32 -15.01
N ASP A 465 13.47 -11.25 -13.96
CA ASP A 465 13.08 -10.63 -12.68
C ASP A 465 13.31 -9.12 -12.79
N LYS A 466 12.21 -8.38 -12.97
CA LYS A 466 12.24 -6.94 -13.06
C LYS A 466 11.85 -6.31 -11.73
N TYR A 467 12.85 -5.89 -10.99
CA TYR A 467 12.69 -5.05 -9.81
C TYR A 467 13.82 -4.00 -9.82
N PRO A 468 13.53 -2.71 -10.10
CA PRO A 468 14.56 -1.71 -10.34
C PRO A 468 15.65 -1.68 -9.27
N LEU A 469 15.27 -1.74 -8.00
CA LEU A 469 16.18 -1.65 -6.86
C LEU A 469 16.86 -2.98 -6.47
N THR A 470 16.63 -4.09 -7.18
CA THR A 470 17.42 -5.33 -7.01
C THR A 470 18.92 -5.08 -7.21
N MET A 471 19.29 -4.01 -7.93
CA MET A 471 20.67 -3.55 -8.01
C MET A 471 21.32 -3.32 -6.63
N THR A 472 20.56 -3.02 -5.59
CA THR A 472 21.06 -2.87 -4.22
C THR A 472 21.24 -4.22 -3.50
N ARG A 473 20.75 -5.32 -4.08
CA ARG A 473 20.81 -6.70 -3.57
C ARG A 473 21.87 -7.56 -4.26
N LEU A 474 22.72 -6.95 -5.05
CA LEU A 474 23.71 -7.63 -5.87
C LEU A 474 24.53 -8.70 -5.12
N PRO A 475 25.02 -8.50 -3.87
CA PRO A 475 25.75 -9.53 -3.15
C PRO A 475 24.94 -10.82 -2.91
N TYR A 476 23.65 -10.69 -2.59
CA TYR A 476 22.77 -11.85 -2.40
C TYR A 476 22.58 -12.61 -3.72
N VAL A 477 22.31 -11.86 -4.82
CA VAL A 477 22.14 -12.47 -6.14
C VAL A 477 23.40 -13.15 -6.60
N ALA A 478 24.57 -12.54 -6.42
CA ALA A 478 25.85 -13.13 -6.82
C ALA A 478 26.15 -14.43 -6.05
N GLN A 479 25.72 -14.54 -4.80
CA GLN A 479 25.85 -15.77 -4.00
C GLN A 479 24.88 -16.86 -4.45
N LEU A 480 23.63 -16.47 -4.74
CA LEU A 480 22.56 -17.41 -5.10
C LEU A 480 22.59 -17.78 -6.59
N PHE A 481 22.82 -16.83 -7.48
CA PHE A 481 22.70 -16.95 -8.93
C PHE A 481 23.98 -16.45 -9.63
N PRO A 482 25.10 -17.16 -9.51
CA PRO A 482 26.40 -16.68 -9.99
C PRO A 482 26.48 -16.59 -11.53
N ALA A 483 25.59 -17.28 -12.26
CA ALA A 483 25.50 -17.21 -13.72
C ALA A 483 24.40 -16.23 -14.21
N ALA A 484 23.79 -15.46 -13.30
CA ALA A 484 22.76 -14.49 -13.64
C ALA A 484 23.26 -13.45 -14.63
N HIS A 485 22.38 -13.10 -15.58
CA HIS A 485 22.58 -11.99 -16.49
C HIS A 485 21.91 -10.74 -15.93
N TRP A 486 22.57 -9.59 -16.10
CA TRP A 486 22.06 -8.32 -15.65
C TRP A 486 21.80 -7.39 -16.83
N LEU A 487 20.61 -6.83 -16.90
CA LEU A 487 20.26 -5.76 -17.82
C LEU A 487 20.16 -4.47 -17.02
N LEU A 488 21.14 -3.58 -17.17
CA LEU A 488 21.12 -2.27 -16.51
C LEU A 488 20.58 -1.23 -17.48
N LEU A 489 19.36 -0.76 -17.24
CA LEU A 489 18.77 0.31 -18.03
C LEU A 489 19.08 1.67 -17.40
N LEU A 490 19.90 2.45 -18.09
CA LEU A 490 20.24 3.83 -17.75
C LEU A 490 19.24 4.80 -18.39
N ARG A 491 19.09 5.95 -17.82
CA ARG A 491 18.41 7.13 -18.36
C ARG A 491 19.08 8.36 -17.80
N HIS A 492 18.91 9.52 -18.50
CA HIS A 492 19.49 10.77 -18.03
C HIS A 492 19.21 11.01 -16.53
N PRO A 493 20.25 11.17 -15.68
CA PRO A 493 20.07 11.25 -14.22
C PRO A 493 19.05 12.30 -13.77
N CYS A 494 19.05 13.48 -14.39
CA CYS A 494 18.10 14.55 -14.08
C CYS A 494 16.66 14.17 -14.45
N ASP A 495 16.43 13.38 -15.54
CA ASP A 495 15.09 12.89 -15.89
C ASP A 495 14.59 11.84 -14.88
N CYS A 496 15.47 10.96 -14.42
CA CYS A 496 15.13 10.00 -13.36
C CYS A 496 14.75 10.72 -12.06
N VAL A 497 15.59 11.67 -11.62
CA VAL A 497 15.38 12.44 -10.39
C VAL A 497 14.08 13.24 -10.47
N LEU A 498 13.83 13.98 -11.55
CA LEU A 498 12.57 14.71 -11.74
C LEU A 498 11.37 13.74 -11.73
N SER A 499 11.46 12.64 -12.47
CA SER A 499 10.36 11.68 -12.59
C SER A 499 10.04 10.98 -11.26
N CYS A 500 11.03 10.70 -10.41
CA CYS A 500 10.81 10.18 -9.07
C CYS A 500 10.14 11.23 -8.17
N TYR A 501 10.63 12.46 -8.18
CA TYR A 501 10.04 13.55 -7.41
C TYR A 501 8.59 13.84 -7.80
N MET A 502 8.23 13.70 -9.07
CA MET A 502 6.86 13.88 -9.58
C MET A 502 5.91 12.71 -9.28
N GLN A 503 6.41 11.62 -8.69
CA GLN A 503 5.63 10.41 -8.48
C GLN A 503 5.16 10.28 -7.04
N ALA A 504 3.88 9.95 -6.86
CA ALA A 504 3.37 9.47 -5.59
C ALA A 504 3.83 8.00 -5.39
N PHE A 505 4.84 7.79 -4.58
CA PHE A 505 5.22 6.45 -4.13
C PHE A 505 4.31 6.02 -2.96
N GLY A 506 4.15 4.70 -2.78
CA GLY A 506 3.39 4.13 -1.67
C GLY A 506 4.02 4.38 -0.29
N SER A 507 3.46 3.77 0.74
CA SER A 507 3.90 3.93 2.14
C SER A 507 5.26 3.28 2.46
N ASN A 508 6.02 2.87 1.45
CA ASN A 508 7.35 2.30 1.62
C ASN A 508 8.44 3.38 1.79
N GLY A 509 9.62 2.98 2.24
CA GLY A 509 10.74 3.88 2.50
C GLY A 509 11.18 4.72 1.31
N GLY A 510 10.84 4.33 0.07
CA GLY A 510 11.11 5.10 -1.13
C GLY A 510 10.41 6.47 -1.18
N ALA A 511 9.22 6.59 -0.58
CA ALA A 511 8.47 7.85 -0.58
C ALA A 511 9.25 9.01 0.08
N LEU A 512 10.04 8.73 1.12
CA LEU A 512 10.84 9.76 1.80
C LEU A 512 12.18 10.02 1.12
N ALA A 513 12.78 9.02 0.50
CA ALA A 513 14.00 9.16 -0.28
C ALA A 513 13.80 10.12 -1.46
N PHE A 514 12.57 10.20 -1.99
CA PHE A 514 12.19 11.02 -3.14
C PHE A 514 11.38 12.28 -2.80
N GLY A 515 11.43 12.72 -1.54
CA GLY A 515 10.64 13.84 -1.02
C GLY A 515 11.09 15.25 -1.46
N SER A 516 12.26 15.39 -2.10
CA SER A 516 12.76 16.60 -2.74
C SER A 516 13.70 16.25 -3.89
N LEU A 517 13.99 17.21 -4.78
CA LEU A 517 15.00 17.02 -5.85
C LEU A 517 16.38 16.72 -5.26
N GLU A 518 16.73 17.36 -4.15
CA GLU A 518 18.02 17.18 -3.48
C GLU A 518 18.14 15.78 -2.86
N SER A 519 17.14 15.33 -2.08
CA SER A 519 17.15 13.98 -1.48
C SER A 519 17.14 12.90 -2.57
N THR A 520 16.38 13.12 -3.65
CA THR A 520 16.31 12.20 -4.79
C THR A 520 17.66 12.10 -5.52
N ALA A 521 18.34 13.24 -5.73
CA ALA A 521 19.65 13.26 -6.36
C ALA A 521 20.71 12.54 -5.52
N ARG A 522 20.73 12.77 -4.21
CA ARG A 522 21.62 12.04 -3.30
C ARG A 522 21.33 10.54 -3.30
N THR A 523 20.06 10.15 -3.25
CA THR A 523 19.65 8.75 -3.36
C THR A 523 20.11 8.13 -4.67
N TYR A 524 19.96 8.84 -5.79
CA TYR A 524 20.49 8.41 -7.10
C TYR A 524 22.00 8.15 -7.01
N ALA A 525 22.75 9.13 -6.54
CA ALA A 525 24.20 9.04 -6.46
C ALA A 525 24.66 7.87 -5.56
N THR A 526 24.07 7.69 -4.40
CA THR A 526 24.40 6.59 -3.47
C THR A 526 24.12 5.23 -4.09
N ILE A 527 22.96 5.03 -4.72
CA ILE A 527 22.58 3.75 -5.34
C ILE A 527 23.49 3.43 -6.54
N MET A 528 23.78 4.43 -7.38
CA MET A 528 24.64 4.22 -8.55
C MET A 528 26.10 3.98 -8.16
N ALA A 529 26.60 4.63 -7.11
CA ALA A 529 27.93 4.35 -6.55
C ALA A 529 28.03 2.92 -6.01
N TRP A 530 27.02 2.49 -5.26
CA TRP A 530 26.90 1.13 -4.78
C TRP A 530 26.92 0.11 -5.92
N TRP A 531 26.08 0.29 -6.94
CA TRP A 531 26.04 -0.60 -8.09
C TRP A 531 27.39 -0.71 -8.77
N GLN A 532 28.02 0.45 -9.05
CA GLN A 532 29.29 0.50 -9.73
C GLN A 532 30.39 -0.28 -9.00
N GLU A 533 30.46 -0.12 -7.70
CA GLU A 533 31.48 -0.79 -6.89
C GLU A 533 31.19 -2.29 -6.81
N GLN A 534 29.96 -2.67 -6.49
CA GLN A 534 29.61 -4.06 -6.27
C GLN A 534 29.63 -4.89 -7.56
N SER A 535 29.17 -4.36 -8.67
CA SER A 535 29.15 -5.10 -9.95
C SER A 535 30.54 -5.49 -10.45
N VAL A 536 31.53 -4.64 -10.19
CA VAL A 536 32.94 -4.95 -10.48
C VAL A 536 33.48 -6.03 -9.53
N GLN A 537 33.20 -5.92 -8.24
CA GLN A 537 33.70 -6.86 -7.22
C GLN A 537 33.19 -8.29 -7.43
N VAL A 538 31.89 -8.45 -7.77
CA VAL A 538 31.31 -9.77 -8.03
C VAL A 538 31.50 -10.24 -9.47
N SER A 539 32.14 -9.47 -10.32
CA SER A 539 32.32 -9.77 -11.76
C SER A 539 30.99 -10.06 -12.46
N ALA A 540 29.97 -9.24 -12.19
CA ALA A 540 28.63 -9.41 -12.72
C ALA A 540 28.63 -9.37 -14.26
N ASN A 541 27.90 -10.29 -14.90
CA ASN A 541 27.69 -10.29 -16.35
C ASN A 541 26.60 -9.28 -16.71
N VAL A 542 26.97 -8.06 -17.09
CA VAL A 542 26.08 -6.91 -17.26
C VAL A 542 26.06 -6.42 -18.70
N HIS A 543 24.88 -6.32 -19.28
CA HIS A 543 24.62 -5.52 -20.47
C HIS A 543 23.99 -4.18 -20.07
N ILE A 544 24.59 -3.08 -20.55
CA ILE A 544 24.16 -1.72 -20.24
C ILE A 544 23.51 -1.12 -21.48
N LEU A 545 22.29 -0.61 -21.33
CA LEU A 545 21.58 0.10 -22.39
C LEU A 545 20.98 1.41 -21.86
N ARG A 546 20.73 2.36 -22.77
CA ARG A 546 20.18 3.67 -22.44
C ARG A 546 18.74 3.75 -22.92
N TYR A 547 17.87 4.31 -22.06
CA TYR A 547 16.46 4.54 -22.39
C TYR A 547 16.29 5.37 -23.67
N GLU A 548 17.11 6.39 -23.84
CA GLU A 548 17.08 7.29 -24.99
C GLU A 548 17.39 6.55 -26.30
N ASP A 549 18.34 5.61 -26.26
CA ASP A 549 18.70 4.79 -27.42
C ASP A 549 17.59 3.75 -27.68
N LEU A 550 17.06 3.12 -26.63
CA LEU A 550 15.95 2.17 -26.74
C LEU A 550 14.69 2.78 -27.38
N VAL A 551 14.35 4.04 -27.07
CA VAL A 551 13.16 4.68 -27.65
C VAL A 551 13.43 5.28 -29.03
N SER A 552 14.68 5.54 -29.38
CA SER A 552 15.07 6.06 -30.71
C SER A 552 15.27 4.97 -31.76
N ASP A 553 15.85 3.83 -31.37
CA ASP A 553 16.12 2.68 -32.22
C ASP A 553 15.87 1.36 -31.46
N PRO A 554 14.59 1.02 -31.20
CA PRO A 554 14.23 -0.16 -30.41
C PRO A 554 14.70 -1.48 -31.06
N ASP A 555 14.70 -1.57 -32.37
CA ASP A 555 15.12 -2.78 -33.08
C ASP A 555 16.61 -3.08 -32.86
N ARG A 556 17.46 -2.07 -32.89
CA ARG A 556 18.89 -2.22 -32.62
C ARG A 556 19.13 -2.66 -31.18
N GLU A 557 18.58 -1.90 -30.23
CA GLU A 557 18.81 -2.15 -28.80
C GLU A 557 18.26 -3.53 -28.36
N LEU A 558 17.09 -3.92 -28.87
CA LEU A 558 16.55 -5.25 -28.59
C LEU A 558 17.39 -6.37 -29.19
N ASN A 559 17.90 -6.20 -30.41
CA ASN A 559 18.81 -7.19 -31.01
C ASN A 559 20.09 -7.38 -30.18
N GLU A 560 20.66 -6.29 -29.63
CA GLU A 560 21.83 -6.36 -28.76
C GLU A 560 21.49 -7.08 -27.44
N VAL A 561 20.35 -6.77 -26.82
CA VAL A 561 19.86 -7.46 -25.61
C VAL A 561 19.62 -8.95 -25.90
N MET A 562 18.94 -9.30 -27.00
CA MET A 562 18.69 -10.70 -27.35
C MET A 562 20.00 -11.46 -27.61
N SER A 563 20.95 -10.85 -28.32
CA SER A 563 22.29 -11.43 -28.53
C SER A 563 23.02 -11.68 -27.22
N PHE A 564 22.95 -10.74 -26.26
CA PHE A 564 23.52 -10.89 -24.93
C PHE A 564 22.87 -12.05 -24.15
N LEU A 565 21.58 -12.28 -24.33
CA LEU A 565 20.84 -13.38 -23.72
C LEU A 565 20.96 -14.70 -24.52
N SER A 566 21.70 -14.73 -25.63
CA SER A 566 21.82 -15.85 -26.55
C SER A 566 20.47 -16.26 -27.19
N LEU A 567 19.61 -15.29 -27.43
CA LEU A 567 18.29 -15.42 -28.08
C LEU A 567 18.27 -14.63 -29.39
N SER A 568 17.25 -14.87 -30.23
CA SER A 568 16.96 -14.07 -31.40
C SER A 568 15.74 -13.18 -31.17
N MET A 569 15.73 -12.01 -31.78
CA MET A 569 14.59 -11.10 -31.69
C MET A 569 13.37 -11.69 -32.42
N GLU A 570 12.21 -11.61 -31.79
CA GLU A 570 10.93 -12.08 -32.30
C GLU A 570 10.03 -10.93 -32.76
N GLN A 571 9.11 -11.20 -33.71
CA GLN A 571 8.23 -10.17 -34.25
C GLN A 571 7.27 -9.59 -33.19
N GLN A 572 6.84 -10.41 -32.22
CA GLN A 572 5.95 -10.00 -31.13
C GLN A 572 6.57 -8.89 -30.27
N GLN A 573 7.89 -8.84 -30.18
CA GLN A 573 8.59 -7.80 -29.42
C GLN A 573 8.47 -6.41 -30.06
N ARG A 574 8.27 -6.33 -31.38
CA ARG A 574 8.02 -5.07 -32.11
C ARG A 574 6.60 -4.54 -31.90
N SER A 575 5.65 -5.42 -31.62
CA SER A 575 4.24 -5.10 -31.37
C SER A 575 3.83 -5.36 -29.92
N PHE A 576 4.76 -5.17 -28.98
CA PHE A 576 4.56 -5.43 -27.55
C PHE A 576 3.34 -4.69 -26.95
N ASP A 577 3.02 -3.51 -27.47
CA ASP A 577 1.88 -2.69 -27.05
C ASP A 577 0.53 -3.31 -27.46
N GLU A 578 0.46 -3.98 -28.62
CA GLU A 578 -0.71 -4.76 -29.04
C GLU A 578 -0.86 -6.03 -28.19
N GLU A 579 0.24 -6.71 -27.93
CA GLU A 579 0.26 -7.91 -27.09
C GLU A 579 -0.13 -7.58 -25.64
N ALA A 580 0.39 -6.49 -25.07
CA ALA A 580 0.02 -6.02 -23.73
C ALA A 580 -1.48 -5.67 -23.62
N ARG A 581 -2.09 -5.11 -24.68
CA ARG A 581 -3.54 -4.84 -24.73
C ARG A 581 -4.37 -6.12 -24.83
N ARG A 582 -3.89 -7.17 -25.52
CA ARG A 582 -4.60 -8.47 -25.63
C ARG A 582 -4.65 -9.25 -24.32
N ARG A 583 -3.56 -9.18 -23.53
CA ARG A 583 -3.45 -9.96 -22.29
C ARG A 583 -4.29 -9.42 -21.14
N GLU A 584 -4.93 -8.24 -21.25
CA GLU A 584 -5.70 -7.57 -20.16
C GLU A 584 -5.00 -7.61 -18.79
N VAL A 585 -3.67 -7.63 -18.78
CA VAL A 585 -2.90 -7.74 -17.54
C VAL A 585 -2.84 -6.40 -16.84
N ARG A 586 -3.23 -6.37 -15.57
CA ARG A 586 -3.07 -5.20 -14.72
C ARG A 586 -1.58 -4.88 -14.58
N ILE A 587 -1.20 -3.67 -14.97
CA ILE A 587 0.16 -3.16 -14.74
C ILE A 587 0.18 -2.50 -13.36
N ASN A 588 0.97 -3.05 -12.45
CA ASN A 588 1.03 -2.58 -11.06
C ASN A 588 1.93 -1.36 -10.84
N THR A 589 2.64 -0.92 -11.88
CA THR A 589 3.59 0.20 -11.76
C THR A 589 2.95 1.56 -12.01
N PRO A 590 3.48 2.63 -11.39
CA PRO A 590 3.05 4.01 -11.67
C PRO A 590 3.19 4.44 -13.13
N SER A 591 3.92 3.67 -13.94
CA SER A 591 4.15 3.93 -15.38
C SER A 591 3.03 3.45 -16.30
N TYR A 592 1.98 2.81 -15.76
CA TYR A 592 0.91 2.17 -16.54
C TYR A 592 0.37 3.00 -17.71
N ALA A 593 0.00 4.25 -17.45
CA ALA A 593 -0.59 5.12 -18.47
C ALA A 593 0.39 5.47 -19.61
N GLN A 594 1.70 5.32 -19.38
CA GLN A 594 2.74 5.62 -20.36
C GLN A 594 3.06 4.40 -21.24
N VAL A 595 3.07 3.21 -20.66
CA VAL A 595 3.43 1.95 -21.36
C VAL A 595 2.29 1.42 -22.23
N ALA A 596 1.04 1.81 -21.94
CA ALA A 596 -0.12 1.47 -22.78
C ALA A 596 -0.26 2.35 -24.04
N GLN A 597 0.64 3.32 -24.24
CA GLN A 597 0.67 4.18 -25.43
C GLN A 597 1.76 3.70 -26.41
N PRO A 598 1.65 4.00 -27.70
CA PRO A 598 2.73 3.78 -28.64
C PRO A 598 4.03 4.44 -28.17
N LEU A 599 5.14 3.82 -28.52
CA LEU A 599 6.47 4.31 -28.17
C LEU A 599 6.63 5.78 -28.55
N ASN A 600 7.11 6.62 -27.64
CA ASN A 600 7.33 8.03 -27.88
C ASN A 600 8.53 8.56 -27.09
N CYS A 601 9.13 9.64 -27.58
CA CYS A 601 10.30 10.28 -26.97
C CYS A 601 9.95 11.40 -25.98
N ASN A 602 8.68 11.59 -25.59
CA ASN A 602 8.23 12.71 -24.76
C ASN A 602 8.89 12.77 -23.38
N ALA A 603 9.42 11.65 -22.92
CA ALA A 603 10.09 11.54 -21.64
C ALA A 603 11.59 11.88 -21.69
N VAL A 604 12.17 12.00 -22.88
CA VAL A 604 13.60 12.29 -23.08
C VAL A 604 13.86 13.78 -22.89
N GLY A 605 14.80 14.12 -22.02
CA GLY A 605 15.21 15.51 -21.77
C GLY A 605 14.13 16.39 -21.10
N ARG A 606 13.08 15.78 -20.54
CA ARG A 606 11.98 16.50 -19.91
C ARG A 606 12.44 17.41 -18.76
N TRP A 607 13.50 17.04 -18.05
CA TRP A 607 14.10 17.83 -16.99
C TRP A 607 14.50 19.25 -17.42
N ARG A 608 14.80 19.48 -18.70
CA ARG A 608 15.14 20.79 -19.24
C ARG A 608 14.02 21.82 -19.06
N ASN A 609 12.75 21.38 -19.14
CA ASN A 609 11.60 22.24 -18.85
C ASN A 609 11.55 22.68 -17.40
N TYR A 610 12.23 21.95 -16.51
CA TYR A 610 12.31 22.17 -15.07
C TYR A 610 13.71 22.60 -14.62
N ARG A 611 14.61 22.95 -15.55
CA ARG A 611 16.03 23.25 -15.28
C ARG A 611 16.23 24.29 -14.17
N LYS A 612 15.37 25.31 -14.10
CA LYS A 612 15.45 26.37 -13.09
C LYS A 612 15.27 25.90 -11.64
N TYR A 613 14.69 24.71 -11.43
CA TYR A 613 14.47 24.13 -10.08
C TYR A 613 15.60 23.19 -9.65
N PHE A 614 16.47 22.80 -10.58
CA PHE A 614 17.69 22.08 -10.25
C PHE A 614 18.74 23.09 -9.76
N THR A 615 18.86 23.18 -8.43
CA THR A 615 19.89 24.04 -7.81
C THR A 615 21.30 23.58 -8.22
N GLN A 616 22.30 24.42 -8.03
CA GLN A 616 23.69 24.05 -8.34
C GLN A 616 24.11 22.82 -7.53
N ASP A 617 23.75 22.74 -6.24
CA ASP A 617 24.05 21.59 -5.39
C ASP A 617 23.47 20.28 -5.94
N VAL A 618 22.22 20.30 -6.44
CA VAL A 618 21.61 19.12 -7.07
C VAL A 618 22.38 18.71 -8.32
N LEU A 619 22.76 19.67 -9.15
CA LEU A 619 23.52 19.39 -10.37
C LEU A 619 24.92 18.90 -10.07
N ASP A 620 25.60 19.45 -9.06
CA ASP A 620 26.94 19.02 -8.65
C ASP A 620 26.93 17.55 -8.16
N VAL A 621 25.88 17.12 -7.48
CA VAL A 621 25.69 15.72 -7.08
C VAL A 621 25.47 14.81 -8.30
N LEU A 622 24.76 15.27 -9.34
CA LEU A 622 24.41 14.47 -10.52
C LEU A 622 25.47 14.53 -11.62
N ALA A 623 26.26 15.59 -11.72
CA ALA A 623 27.24 15.81 -12.79
C ALA A 623 28.22 14.64 -13.01
N PRO A 624 28.79 14.00 -11.97
CA PRO A 624 29.67 12.85 -12.16
C PRO A 624 28.98 11.70 -12.92
N TRP A 625 27.70 11.46 -12.63
CA TRP A 625 26.90 10.40 -13.23
C TRP A 625 26.44 10.76 -14.65
N VAL A 626 26.08 12.03 -14.88
CA VAL A 626 25.76 12.56 -16.22
C VAL A 626 26.95 12.33 -17.16
N HIS A 627 28.15 12.77 -16.79
CA HIS A 627 29.35 12.62 -17.62
C HIS A 627 29.76 11.17 -17.78
N ARG A 628 29.69 10.37 -16.70
CA ARG A 628 30.08 8.97 -16.72
C ARG A 628 29.26 8.14 -17.71
N TYR A 629 27.97 8.42 -17.81
CA TYR A 629 27.06 7.69 -18.71
C TYR A 629 26.89 8.36 -20.08
N GLY A 630 27.77 9.33 -20.41
CA GLY A 630 27.80 9.98 -21.71
C GLY A 630 26.64 10.92 -21.99
N TYR A 631 26.04 11.50 -20.93
CA TYR A 631 25.03 12.56 -21.04
C TYR A 631 25.66 13.95 -20.88
N THR A 632 24.85 15.00 -21.10
CA THR A 632 25.23 16.40 -20.90
C THR A 632 24.22 17.14 -20.05
N LEU A 633 24.64 18.20 -19.38
CA LEU A 633 23.76 19.08 -18.59
C LEU A 633 23.21 20.28 -19.40
N ASP A 634 23.49 20.30 -20.69
CA ASP A 634 23.03 21.35 -21.62
C ASP A 634 21.60 21.14 -22.11
#